data_75eeaa4253c82914f5ed408114156b1d
#
_entry.id   75eeaa4253c82914f5ed408114156b1d
#
_cell.length_a   1.000
_cell.length_b   1.000
_cell.length_c   1.000
_cell.angle_alpha   90.00
_cell.angle_beta   90.00
_cell.angle_gamma   90.00
#
_symmetry.space_group_name_H-M   'P 1'
#
loop_
_entity.id
_entity.type
_entity.pdbx_description
1 polymer ?
#
loop_
_entity_poly.entity_id
_entity_poly.type
_entity_poly.pdbx_seq_one_letter_code
_entity_poly.pdbx_strand_id
1 'polypeptide(L)'
;MTTEEVLSKLDSDQKGISSTQAKERLSQHGPNQLESPTKPSPLKIFIGKFKDYMVLVLIFAAIISFIAGETTNAYVILGIVVLVAIIGFVQEYKAEKAMEALREMVAPEADVIRDGQMSTIPAADLVPGDVVFLEAGDKVPADGRILEVTSLQVIESSLTGESMPVEKLAQTLPEDIALADRKNMVFMGTIISQGNCRAIVTATGLGTELGRISGLMKQEQAEPPLKIKLQQLAKRQALLVMVISAIVFILMFSRGLPVIDALIASIALAVAGIPEALPFIVTLALAFGTQAMAKKNAIIRRLPEVETLGSTTVICTDKTGTLTTGEMTLREIRTYRKIEVTGAGYDPSGQFISQGAKLEPTEEDLARILKIGVHANNSAIERANGGWRVVGDPTEGALIVAAKKAGILDKIKDSSSRFIEYPFDSERMRMTTVDEVHKEGYIVSMKGAPEVVLSHCTKTTTPNGTKTLTEEDRRSILADADDMAENALRVLALAWKPISNNDPVEVDCIESGLIFAGLTGMMDPPRKEVPEAIRVSKMAGIRTVMITGDHRLTARAIGKELGIGNGEVIEGVQLDRMSSEDLREHIDDVSVFARVTAEHKVRIVEALKARGHIVAMTGDGVNDAPALTAADIGVAMGRTGTEVTKEASDMVIADDNFATIVSAIEEGRRIFDNIRKGTSYLLSVSFAELATIFFAVALGFPLPLLAAQILWINVVAEEFPAIGLALEPSHSDIMKRKPRDPKESMPSRPLMIYTLGIAAAIVAGTLGMYIITLQSNPDLSYARTVAFVGLGFFTVYNAYSSRSLQESVFRMNPLGNKTLLMGIAASILAILAVVYIPFMQFIFETRPLTSESWILIL
;
A
#
# COMPACT_ATOMS: atom_id res chain seq x y z
N MET A 1 -40.95 3.25 16.69
CA MET A 1 -41.39 4.14 15.60
C MET A 1 -41.44 3.37 14.30
N THR A 2 -42.45 3.63 13.46
CA THR A 2 -42.50 3.08 12.09
C THR A 2 -41.46 3.74 11.20
N THR A 3 -41.18 3.18 10.04
CA THR A 3 -40.24 3.78 9.07
C THR A 3 -40.68 5.16 8.61
N GLU A 4 -41.97 5.39 8.40
CA GLU A 4 -42.58 6.67 8.02
C GLU A 4 -42.42 7.73 9.14
N GLU A 5 -42.63 7.35 10.39
CA GLU A 5 -42.42 8.25 11.54
C GLU A 5 -40.95 8.66 11.69
N VAL A 6 -40.00 7.76 11.42
CA VAL A 6 -38.56 8.08 11.49
C VAL A 6 -38.16 9.04 10.36
N LEU A 7 -38.61 8.77 9.12
CA LEU A 7 -38.41 9.66 7.98
C LEU A 7 -38.95 11.06 8.26
N SER A 8 -40.19 11.16 8.76
CA SER A 8 -40.80 12.44 9.10
C SER A 8 -40.04 13.17 10.23
N LYS A 9 -39.58 12.44 11.26
CA LYS A 9 -38.86 13.03 12.39
C LYS A 9 -37.48 13.59 12.00
N LEU A 10 -36.85 12.96 10.99
CA LEU A 10 -35.55 13.39 10.46
C LEU A 10 -35.69 14.33 9.27
N ASP A 11 -36.89 14.78 8.93
CA ASP A 11 -37.19 15.64 7.80
C ASP A 11 -36.48 15.12 6.52
N SER A 12 -36.74 13.86 6.20
CA SER A 12 -36.19 13.13 5.06
C SER A 12 -37.26 12.28 4.37
N ASP A 13 -36.94 11.73 3.21
CA ASP A 13 -37.80 10.78 2.50
C ASP A 13 -36.99 9.59 1.95
N GLN A 14 -37.64 8.65 1.25
CA GLN A 14 -36.99 7.49 0.64
C GLN A 14 -36.01 7.86 -0.50
N LYS A 15 -36.10 9.07 -1.04
CA LYS A 15 -35.20 9.61 -2.05
C LYS A 15 -34.00 10.33 -1.44
N GLY A 16 -33.94 10.36 -0.09
CA GLY A 16 -32.90 11.04 0.68
C GLY A 16 -33.06 12.56 0.72
N ILE A 17 -32.23 13.20 1.52
CA ILE A 17 -32.21 14.68 1.64
C ILE A 17 -31.53 15.30 0.43
N SER A 18 -31.78 16.59 0.21
CA SER A 18 -31.08 17.34 -0.85
C SER A 18 -29.61 17.61 -0.45
N SER A 19 -28.76 17.73 -1.47
CA SER A 19 -27.34 18.09 -1.29
C SER A 19 -27.14 19.41 -0.54
N THR A 20 -28.11 20.35 -0.64
CA THR A 20 -28.11 21.63 0.09
C THR A 20 -28.40 21.43 1.57
N GLN A 21 -29.43 20.63 1.89
CA GLN A 21 -29.78 20.28 3.27
C GLN A 21 -28.64 19.50 3.95
N ALA A 22 -27.98 18.59 3.22
CA ALA A 22 -26.85 17.83 3.73
C ALA A 22 -25.70 18.76 4.17
N LYS A 23 -25.34 19.77 3.38
CA LYS A 23 -24.32 20.76 3.74
C LYS A 23 -24.68 21.57 4.96
N GLU A 24 -25.95 21.97 5.09
CA GLU A 24 -26.45 22.71 6.23
C GLU A 24 -26.38 21.85 7.51
N ARG A 25 -26.85 20.60 7.44
CA ARG A 25 -26.80 19.64 8.55
C ARG A 25 -25.36 19.30 8.94
N LEU A 26 -24.44 19.19 7.97
CA LEU A 26 -23.02 18.98 8.25
C LEU A 26 -22.40 20.13 9.05
N SER A 27 -22.82 21.38 8.78
CA SER A 27 -22.37 22.54 9.55
C SER A 27 -22.94 22.56 10.98
N GLN A 28 -24.12 21.96 11.21
CA GLN A 28 -24.78 21.88 12.52
C GLN A 28 -24.28 20.71 13.37
N HIS A 29 -24.16 19.52 12.79
CA HIS A 29 -23.79 18.30 13.51
C HIS A 29 -22.28 18.01 13.51
N GLY A 30 -21.50 18.67 12.62
CA GLY A 30 -20.10 18.38 12.42
C GLY A 30 -19.87 17.10 11.59
N PRO A 31 -18.60 16.77 11.28
CA PRO A 31 -18.26 15.61 10.50
C PRO A 31 -18.55 14.30 11.26
N ASN A 32 -18.91 13.25 10.53
CA ASN A 32 -19.13 11.92 11.06
C ASN A 32 -17.77 11.24 11.35
N GLN A 33 -17.14 11.63 12.45
CA GLN A 33 -15.84 11.14 12.92
C GLN A 33 -15.85 10.94 14.42
N LEU A 34 -15.23 9.87 14.92
CA LEU A 34 -15.13 9.56 16.35
C LEU A 34 -14.11 10.44 17.06
N GLU A 35 -13.05 10.83 16.37
CA GLU A 35 -12.07 11.83 16.82
C GLU A 35 -11.89 12.84 15.69
N SER A 36 -12.14 14.11 16.00
CA SER A 36 -11.58 15.15 15.15
C SER A 36 -10.08 15.17 15.41
N PRO A 37 -9.22 14.85 14.45
CA PRO A 37 -7.79 15.08 14.62
C PRO A 37 -7.65 16.56 14.94
N THR A 38 -7.30 16.89 16.19
CA THR A 38 -7.04 18.26 16.58
C THR A 38 -5.89 18.75 15.71
N LYS A 39 -6.20 19.55 14.68
CA LYS A 39 -5.17 20.18 13.84
C LYS A 39 -4.24 20.90 14.81
N PRO A 40 -2.97 20.51 14.90
CA PRO A 40 -2.07 21.14 15.82
C PRO A 40 -1.99 22.62 15.44
N SER A 41 -2.40 23.50 16.37
CA SER A 41 -2.31 24.94 16.16
C SER A 41 -0.84 25.29 15.84
N PRO A 42 -0.54 26.01 14.75
CA PRO A 42 0.82 26.42 14.43
C PRO A 42 1.53 27.09 15.60
N LEU A 43 0.79 27.88 16.39
CA LEU A 43 1.31 28.51 17.60
C LEU A 43 1.69 27.50 18.69
N LYS A 44 0.93 26.39 18.82
CA LYS A 44 1.24 25.36 19.81
C LYS A 44 2.50 24.57 19.41
N ILE A 45 2.70 24.32 18.12
CA ILE A 45 3.94 23.71 17.59
C ILE A 45 5.12 24.64 17.88
N PHE A 46 5.01 25.93 17.56
CA PHE A 46 6.07 26.90 17.78
C PHE A 46 6.45 27.03 19.26
N ILE A 47 5.47 27.19 20.17
CA ILE A 47 5.71 27.27 21.62
C ILE A 47 6.30 25.94 22.12
N GLY A 48 5.89 24.82 21.56
CA GLY A 48 6.44 23.49 21.87
C GLY A 48 7.95 23.42 21.69
N LYS A 49 8.52 24.12 20.69
CA LYS A 49 9.96 24.15 20.42
C LYS A 49 10.79 24.72 21.55
N PHE A 50 10.22 25.62 22.35
CA PHE A 50 10.93 26.12 23.52
C PHE A 50 10.99 25.15 24.70
N LYS A 51 10.32 23.98 24.60
CA LYS A 51 10.41 22.89 25.58
C LYS A 51 11.40 21.81 25.15
N ASP A 52 11.96 21.90 23.95
CA ASP A 52 12.96 20.97 23.46
C ASP A 52 14.21 21.06 24.33
N TYR A 53 14.79 19.90 24.67
CA TYR A 53 15.91 19.77 25.60
C TYR A 53 17.10 20.68 25.22
N MET A 54 17.44 20.74 23.93
CA MET A 54 18.53 21.58 23.44
C MET A 54 18.24 23.08 23.64
N VAL A 55 17.03 23.52 23.28
CA VAL A 55 16.64 24.92 23.46
C VAL A 55 16.72 25.30 24.95
N LEU A 56 16.33 24.40 25.84
CA LEU A 56 16.47 24.62 27.29
C LEU A 56 17.96 24.71 27.73
N VAL A 57 18.82 23.87 27.19
CA VAL A 57 20.28 23.90 27.45
C VAL A 57 20.89 25.24 26.95
N LEU A 58 20.47 25.70 25.76
CA LEU A 58 20.93 26.99 25.22
C LEU A 58 20.40 28.17 26.02
N ILE A 59 19.17 28.14 26.46
CA ILE A 59 18.62 29.16 27.36
C ILE A 59 19.43 29.19 28.66
N PHE A 60 19.75 28.02 29.22
CA PHE A 60 20.59 27.91 30.40
C PHE A 60 22.00 28.48 30.18
N ALA A 61 22.62 28.16 29.02
CA ALA A 61 23.91 28.75 28.62
C ALA A 61 23.86 30.26 28.48
N ALA A 62 22.79 30.82 27.89
CA ALA A 62 22.57 32.26 27.77
C ALA A 62 22.47 32.93 29.15
N ILE A 63 21.74 32.31 30.10
CA ILE A 63 21.62 32.81 31.48
C ILE A 63 23.01 32.82 32.17
N ILE A 64 23.81 31.76 32.01
CA ILE A 64 25.17 31.69 32.60
C ILE A 64 26.07 32.77 32.00
N SER A 65 26.08 32.93 30.66
CA SER A 65 26.86 33.97 29.98
C SER A 65 26.44 35.38 30.45
N PHE A 66 25.13 35.61 30.69
CA PHE A 66 24.63 36.87 31.20
C PHE A 66 25.13 37.13 32.63
N ILE A 67 25.04 36.15 33.53
CA ILE A 67 25.56 36.23 34.92
C ILE A 67 27.06 36.44 34.94
N ALA A 68 27.79 35.85 33.98
CA ALA A 68 29.24 35.99 33.82
C ALA A 68 29.67 37.40 33.33
N GLY A 69 28.74 38.25 32.96
CA GLY A 69 29.03 39.59 32.41
C GLY A 69 29.29 39.59 30.89
N GLU A 70 29.22 38.43 30.24
CA GLU A 70 29.37 38.29 28.80
C GLU A 70 28.06 38.54 28.03
N THR A 71 27.52 39.75 28.16
CA THR A 71 26.19 40.10 27.65
C THR A 71 26.06 39.92 26.12
N THR A 72 27.12 40.17 25.36
CA THR A 72 27.15 39.96 23.91
C THR A 72 26.93 38.46 23.56
N ASN A 73 27.64 37.56 24.20
CA ASN A 73 27.50 36.12 24.00
C ASN A 73 26.09 35.64 24.36
N ALA A 74 25.53 36.16 25.48
CA ALA A 74 24.18 35.85 25.91
C ALA A 74 23.11 36.25 24.84
N TYR A 75 23.23 37.44 24.25
CA TYR A 75 22.30 37.88 23.20
C TYR A 75 22.47 37.07 21.90
N VAL A 76 23.70 36.69 21.53
CA VAL A 76 23.99 35.83 20.38
C VAL A 76 23.32 34.45 20.56
N ILE A 77 23.51 33.82 21.73
CA ILE A 77 22.87 32.55 22.05
C ILE A 77 21.34 32.65 21.99
N LEU A 78 20.75 33.70 22.54
CA LEU A 78 19.30 33.94 22.46
C LEU A 78 18.82 34.12 21.02
N GLY A 79 19.57 34.85 20.19
CA GLY A 79 19.28 34.99 18.77
C GLY A 79 19.27 33.63 18.05
N ILE A 80 20.24 32.77 18.38
CA ILE A 80 20.32 31.40 17.86
C ILE A 80 19.16 30.54 18.35
N VAL A 81 18.75 30.64 19.63
CA VAL A 81 17.57 29.96 20.16
C VAL A 81 16.31 30.29 19.35
N VAL A 82 16.11 31.58 19.04
CA VAL A 82 14.96 31.97 18.20
C VAL A 82 15.07 31.39 16.79
N LEU A 83 16.25 31.41 16.18
CA LEU A 83 16.49 30.84 14.86
C LEU A 83 16.20 29.33 14.83
N VAL A 84 16.72 28.58 15.81
CA VAL A 84 16.47 27.14 15.98
C VAL A 84 14.98 26.85 16.15
N ALA A 85 14.28 27.64 17.00
CA ALA A 85 12.85 27.48 17.19
C ALA A 85 12.04 27.75 15.91
N ILE A 86 12.44 28.73 15.09
CA ILE A 86 11.81 29.02 13.80
C ILE A 86 12.05 27.87 12.81
N ILE A 87 13.28 27.41 12.66
CA ILE A 87 13.63 26.31 11.74
C ILE A 87 12.90 25.04 12.16
N GLY A 88 12.99 24.65 13.43
CA GLY A 88 12.29 23.49 13.96
C GLY A 88 10.78 23.55 13.81
N PHE A 89 10.18 24.75 13.97
CA PHE A 89 8.77 24.96 13.69
C PHE A 89 8.42 24.73 12.22
N VAL A 90 9.18 25.31 11.29
CA VAL A 90 8.93 25.15 9.84
C VAL A 90 9.03 23.68 9.43
N GLN A 91 9.98 22.95 9.98
CA GLN A 91 10.19 21.52 9.72
C GLN A 91 9.00 20.68 10.23
N GLU A 92 8.63 20.84 11.51
CA GLU A 92 7.54 20.08 12.11
C GLU A 92 6.20 20.39 11.44
N TYR A 93 5.95 21.67 11.13
CA TYR A 93 4.74 22.08 10.43
C TYR A 93 4.65 21.47 9.02
N LYS A 94 5.76 21.41 8.25
CA LYS A 94 5.78 20.76 6.94
C LYS A 94 5.58 19.25 7.04
N ALA A 95 6.20 18.59 8.03
CA ALA A 95 6.04 17.17 8.26
C ALA A 95 4.58 16.83 8.63
N GLU A 96 3.97 17.59 9.55
CA GLU A 96 2.58 17.39 9.96
C GLU A 96 1.60 17.60 8.79
N LYS A 97 1.83 18.63 7.97
CA LYS A 97 1.01 18.88 6.78
C LYS A 97 1.12 17.76 5.73
N ALA A 98 2.30 17.18 5.56
CA ALA A 98 2.48 16.03 4.68
C ALA A 98 1.74 14.80 5.20
N MET A 99 1.71 14.61 6.52
CA MET A 99 0.96 13.54 7.19
C MET A 99 -0.55 13.72 7.09
N GLU A 100 -1.05 14.97 7.22
CA GLU A 100 -2.47 15.29 7.06
C GLU A 100 -2.96 14.93 5.65
N ALA A 101 -2.22 15.30 4.62
CA ALA A 101 -2.54 14.97 3.24
C ALA A 101 -2.60 13.45 2.97
N LEU A 102 -1.79 12.65 3.67
CA LEU A 102 -1.84 11.19 3.56
C LEU A 102 -3.09 10.60 4.22
N ARG A 103 -3.51 11.13 5.37
CA ARG A 103 -4.73 10.69 6.06
C ARG A 103 -5.98 10.94 5.22
N GLU A 104 -6.03 12.05 4.49
CA GLU A 104 -7.16 12.38 3.60
C GLU A 104 -7.29 11.39 2.42
N MET A 105 -6.22 10.77 1.98
CA MET A 105 -6.24 9.78 0.88
C MET A 105 -6.83 8.41 1.27
N VAL A 106 -7.03 8.14 2.55
CA VAL A 106 -7.49 6.84 3.10
C VAL A 106 -8.84 6.99 3.80
N ALA A 107 -9.54 8.10 3.61
CA ALA A 107 -10.84 8.34 4.24
C ALA A 107 -11.87 7.29 3.77
N PRO A 108 -12.65 6.68 4.67
CA PRO A 108 -13.74 5.77 4.31
C PRO A 108 -14.79 6.48 3.46
N GLU A 109 -15.39 5.74 2.52
CA GLU A 109 -16.48 6.21 1.67
C GLU A 109 -17.81 5.55 2.09
N ALA A 110 -18.92 6.13 1.66
CA ALA A 110 -20.26 5.62 1.90
C ALA A 110 -21.16 5.89 0.70
N ASP A 111 -21.98 4.91 0.35
CA ASP A 111 -23.00 5.05 -0.69
C ASP A 111 -24.28 5.62 -0.11
N VAL A 112 -24.68 6.79 -0.64
CA VAL A 112 -25.84 7.52 -0.17
C VAL A 112 -26.81 7.82 -1.29
N ILE A 113 -28.08 7.95 -0.95
CA ILE A 113 -29.12 8.43 -1.84
C ILE A 113 -29.42 9.89 -1.44
N ARG A 114 -29.07 10.84 -2.32
CA ARG A 114 -29.38 12.26 -2.19
C ARG A 114 -30.03 12.76 -3.49
N ASP A 115 -30.98 13.65 -3.38
CA ASP A 115 -31.72 14.17 -4.56
C ASP A 115 -32.34 13.05 -5.44
N GLY A 116 -32.63 11.88 -4.85
CA GLY A 116 -33.14 10.70 -5.55
C GLY A 116 -32.10 9.94 -6.39
N GLN A 117 -30.82 10.29 -6.28
CA GLN A 117 -29.71 9.63 -6.98
C GLN A 117 -28.73 9.02 -5.99
N MET A 118 -28.25 7.81 -6.33
CA MET A 118 -27.21 7.14 -5.57
C MET A 118 -25.84 7.75 -5.92
N SER A 119 -25.04 8.05 -4.91
CA SER A 119 -23.70 8.62 -5.06
C SER A 119 -22.79 8.18 -3.92
N THR A 120 -21.51 7.97 -4.20
CA THR A 120 -20.48 7.67 -3.20
C THR A 120 -19.89 8.97 -2.67
N ILE A 121 -19.88 9.14 -1.35
CA ILE A 121 -19.33 10.32 -0.67
C ILE A 121 -18.35 9.89 0.44
N PRO A 122 -17.43 10.78 0.89
CA PRO A 122 -16.67 10.52 2.11
C PRO A 122 -17.60 10.24 3.29
N ALA A 123 -17.37 9.15 4.02
CA ALA A 123 -18.20 8.80 5.19
C ALA A 123 -18.24 9.90 6.25
N ALA A 124 -17.20 10.76 6.30
CA ALA A 124 -17.16 11.95 7.15
C ALA A 124 -18.24 12.98 6.83
N ASP A 125 -18.78 13.00 5.62
CA ASP A 125 -19.80 13.96 5.14
C ASP A 125 -21.23 13.45 5.35
N LEU A 126 -21.41 12.28 5.99
CA LEU A 126 -22.71 11.75 6.37
C LEU A 126 -23.34 12.59 7.46
N VAL A 127 -24.64 12.80 7.35
CA VAL A 127 -25.43 13.56 8.33
C VAL A 127 -26.71 12.81 8.70
N PRO A 128 -27.28 13.05 9.89
CA PRO A 128 -28.60 12.52 10.25
C PRO A 128 -29.65 12.90 9.20
N GLY A 129 -30.39 11.89 8.72
CA GLY A 129 -31.37 12.02 7.64
C GLY A 129 -30.89 11.59 6.26
N ASP A 130 -29.59 11.30 6.05
CA ASP A 130 -29.11 10.64 4.84
C ASP A 130 -29.67 9.21 4.74
N VAL A 131 -29.97 8.77 3.53
CA VAL A 131 -30.32 7.36 3.26
C VAL A 131 -29.09 6.68 2.68
N VAL A 132 -28.54 5.71 3.43
CA VAL A 132 -27.38 4.93 3.02
C VAL A 132 -27.80 3.59 2.43
N PHE A 133 -27.08 3.11 1.42
CA PHE A 133 -27.17 1.77 0.90
C PHE A 133 -26.00 0.95 1.42
N LEU A 134 -26.27 -0.23 1.96
CA LEU A 134 -25.28 -1.12 2.57
C LEU A 134 -25.44 -2.52 1.99
N GLU A 135 -24.32 -3.16 1.63
CA GLU A 135 -24.29 -4.52 1.10
C GLU A 135 -23.24 -5.39 1.78
N ALA A 136 -23.27 -6.69 1.47
CA ALA A 136 -22.35 -7.65 2.08
C ALA A 136 -20.89 -7.24 1.85
N GLY A 137 -20.12 -7.13 2.94
CA GLY A 137 -18.73 -6.66 2.94
C GLY A 137 -18.55 -5.20 3.35
N ASP A 138 -19.63 -4.44 3.49
CA ASP A 138 -19.57 -3.06 3.95
C ASP A 138 -19.42 -2.97 5.47
N LYS A 139 -18.72 -1.93 5.89
CA LYS A 139 -18.74 -1.46 7.27
C LYS A 139 -19.77 -0.36 7.40
N VAL A 140 -20.64 -0.50 8.38
CA VAL A 140 -21.68 0.50 8.68
C VAL A 140 -21.04 1.83 9.07
N PRO A 141 -21.23 2.91 8.29
CA PRO A 141 -20.49 4.17 8.49
C PRO A 141 -21.08 5.08 9.59
N ALA A 142 -22.34 4.86 9.96
CA ALA A 142 -23.08 5.64 10.98
C ALA A 142 -24.21 4.80 11.55
N ASP A 143 -24.78 5.19 12.69
CA ASP A 143 -25.96 4.51 13.22
C ASP A 143 -27.19 4.82 12.36
N GLY A 144 -27.90 3.77 11.94
CA GLY A 144 -29.01 3.88 11.01
C GLY A 144 -30.20 3.02 11.37
N ARG A 145 -31.43 3.52 11.07
CA ARG A 145 -32.69 2.77 11.12
C ARG A 145 -32.93 2.10 9.76
N ILE A 146 -33.07 0.80 9.74
CA ILE A 146 -33.34 0.03 8.51
C ILE A 146 -34.70 0.41 7.97
N LEU A 147 -34.74 0.81 6.69
CA LEU A 147 -35.96 1.13 5.92
C LEU A 147 -36.41 -0.09 5.10
N GLU A 148 -35.49 -0.69 4.36
CA GLU A 148 -35.69 -1.87 3.50
C GLU A 148 -34.56 -2.86 3.76
N VAL A 149 -34.81 -4.17 3.69
CA VAL A 149 -33.87 -5.24 4.00
C VAL A 149 -34.10 -6.45 3.10
N THR A 150 -32.98 -7.04 2.64
CA THR A 150 -32.97 -8.31 1.89
C THR A 150 -31.96 -9.25 2.52
N SER A 151 -32.43 -10.26 3.26
CA SER A 151 -31.61 -11.31 3.90
C SER A 151 -30.37 -10.78 4.64
N LEU A 152 -30.50 -9.66 5.37
CA LEU A 152 -29.41 -8.95 6.00
C LEU A 152 -28.93 -9.65 7.26
N GLN A 153 -27.63 -9.93 7.31
CA GLN A 153 -26.93 -10.39 8.51
C GLN A 153 -25.76 -9.45 8.82
N VAL A 154 -25.63 -9.08 10.10
CA VAL A 154 -24.64 -8.10 10.57
C VAL A 154 -23.81 -8.69 11.71
N ILE A 155 -22.49 -8.57 11.65
CA ILE A 155 -21.57 -8.92 12.73
C ILE A 155 -21.41 -7.70 13.62
N GLU A 156 -21.86 -7.81 14.88
CA GLU A 156 -21.87 -6.70 15.85
C GLU A 156 -20.81 -6.85 16.96
N SER A 157 -19.77 -7.60 16.71
CA SER A 157 -18.70 -7.88 17.69
C SER A 157 -18.01 -6.62 18.24
N SER A 158 -17.95 -5.54 17.47
CA SER A 158 -17.42 -4.24 17.90
C SER A 158 -18.24 -3.56 19.01
N LEU A 159 -19.50 -3.94 19.16
CA LEU A 159 -20.42 -3.39 20.16
C LEU A 159 -20.83 -4.39 21.25
N THR A 160 -21.10 -5.63 20.85
CA THR A 160 -21.63 -6.65 21.74
C THR A 160 -20.58 -7.64 22.24
N GLY A 161 -19.44 -7.73 21.56
CA GLY A 161 -18.41 -8.76 21.76
C GLY A 161 -18.74 -10.11 21.11
N GLU A 162 -19.97 -10.29 20.56
CA GLU A 162 -20.42 -11.54 19.94
C GLU A 162 -20.03 -11.57 18.46
N SER A 163 -19.34 -12.63 18.02
CA SER A 163 -18.85 -12.77 16.63
C SER A 163 -19.85 -13.43 15.69
N MET A 164 -20.97 -13.98 16.22
CA MET A 164 -22.01 -14.61 15.37
C MET A 164 -22.82 -13.53 14.64
N PRO A 165 -23.10 -13.72 13.34
CA PRO A 165 -23.94 -12.78 12.59
C PRO A 165 -25.37 -12.71 13.15
N VAL A 166 -25.90 -11.51 13.28
CA VAL A 166 -27.27 -11.24 13.75
C VAL A 166 -28.14 -10.88 12.57
N GLU A 167 -29.27 -11.59 12.42
CA GLU A 167 -30.28 -11.28 11.40
C GLU A 167 -30.99 -9.96 11.72
N LYS A 168 -31.10 -9.09 10.74
CA LYS A 168 -31.74 -7.77 10.85
C LYS A 168 -33.05 -7.72 10.10
N LEU A 169 -33.98 -6.93 10.62
CA LEU A 169 -35.38 -6.83 10.13
C LEU A 169 -35.80 -5.36 10.10
N ALA A 170 -36.72 -4.99 9.21
CA ALA A 170 -37.25 -3.63 9.15
C ALA A 170 -38.43 -3.37 10.15
N GLN A 171 -38.74 -4.32 11.02
CA GLN A 171 -39.92 -4.29 11.91
C GLN A 171 -39.81 -3.18 12.96
N THR A 172 -40.98 -2.74 13.46
CA THR A 172 -41.05 -1.85 14.61
C THR A 172 -40.84 -2.68 15.89
N LEU A 173 -39.95 -2.20 16.77
CA LEU A 173 -39.62 -2.84 18.04
C LEU A 173 -40.12 -2.01 19.22
N PRO A 174 -40.35 -2.60 20.40
CA PRO A 174 -40.61 -1.86 21.65
C PRO A 174 -39.51 -0.85 21.99
N GLU A 175 -39.85 0.17 22.83
CA GLU A 175 -38.95 1.27 23.12
C GLU A 175 -37.77 0.89 24.04
N ASP A 176 -38.00 -0.02 25.00
CA ASP A 176 -37.03 -0.43 26.05
C ASP A 176 -36.27 -1.72 25.68
N ILE A 177 -35.83 -1.87 24.44
CA ILE A 177 -35.06 -3.04 24.00
C ILE A 177 -33.57 -2.80 24.21
N ALA A 178 -32.82 -3.82 24.70
CA ALA A 178 -31.38 -3.79 24.84
C ALA A 178 -30.68 -3.57 23.48
N LEU A 179 -29.49 -2.98 23.48
CA LEU A 179 -28.77 -2.64 22.26
C LEU A 179 -28.60 -3.85 21.31
N ALA A 180 -28.19 -5.00 21.86
CA ALA A 180 -27.97 -6.24 21.10
C ALA A 180 -29.23 -6.79 20.43
N ASP A 181 -30.43 -6.46 20.95
CA ASP A 181 -31.71 -6.94 20.45
C ASP A 181 -32.38 -5.97 19.46
N ARG A 182 -31.77 -4.82 19.18
CA ARG A 182 -32.27 -3.83 18.20
C ARG A 182 -32.06 -4.30 16.76
N LYS A 183 -32.79 -5.33 16.36
CA LYS A 183 -32.69 -5.93 15.02
C LYS A 183 -33.10 -5.02 13.88
N ASN A 184 -33.74 -3.90 14.15
CA ASN A 184 -34.17 -2.92 13.16
C ASN A 184 -33.18 -1.73 12.98
N MET A 185 -32.03 -1.83 13.57
CA MET A 185 -30.96 -0.82 13.50
C MET A 185 -29.67 -1.45 12.97
N VAL A 186 -28.88 -0.65 12.30
CA VAL A 186 -27.46 -0.88 12.01
C VAL A 186 -26.64 0.12 12.79
N PHE A 187 -25.47 -0.28 13.26
CA PHE A 187 -24.64 0.54 14.14
C PHE A 187 -23.27 0.80 13.54
N MET A 188 -22.77 2.01 13.73
CA MET A 188 -21.42 2.40 13.26
C MET A 188 -20.37 1.38 13.71
N GLY A 189 -19.49 0.98 12.76
CA GLY A 189 -18.39 0.10 13.06
C GLY A 189 -18.73 -1.40 13.01
N THR A 190 -19.98 -1.79 12.77
CA THR A 190 -20.42 -3.18 12.52
C THR A 190 -20.26 -3.55 11.04
N ILE A 191 -20.31 -4.84 10.72
CA ILE A 191 -19.97 -5.36 9.38
C ILE A 191 -21.15 -6.11 8.81
N ILE A 192 -21.53 -5.81 7.58
CA ILE A 192 -22.55 -6.55 6.84
C ILE A 192 -21.92 -7.86 6.34
N SER A 193 -22.37 -9.00 6.87
CA SER A 193 -21.85 -10.32 6.47
C SER A 193 -22.63 -10.93 5.30
N GLN A 194 -23.90 -10.60 5.17
CA GLN A 194 -24.77 -11.12 4.10
C GLN A 194 -25.94 -10.19 3.84
N GLY A 195 -26.44 -10.19 2.57
CA GLY A 195 -27.58 -9.41 2.15
C GLY A 195 -27.28 -7.94 1.92
N ASN A 196 -28.36 -7.14 1.83
CA ASN A 196 -28.26 -5.69 1.69
C ASN A 196 -29.40 -4.97 2.39
N CYS A 197 -29.24 -3.68 2.63
CA CYS A 197 -30.31 -2.85 3.17
C CYS A 197 -30.20 -1.37 2.72
N ARG A 198 -31.34 -0.66 2.84
CA ARG A 198 -31.36 0.79 2.91
C ARG A 198 -31.62 1.22 4.34
N ALA A 199 -30.82 2.11 4.88
CA ALA A 199 -30.99 2.63 6.22
C ALA A 199 -30.93 4.14 6.23
N ILE A 200 -31.76 4.77 7.06
CA ILE A 200 -31.67 6.22 7.30
C ILE A 200 -30.73 6.47 8.47
N VAL A 201 -29.76 7.34 8.29
CA VAL A 201 -28.81 7.74 9.32
C VAL A 201 -29.53 8.48 10.45
N THR A 202 -29.37 7.97 11.66
CA THR A 202 -30.00 8.51 12.88
C THR A 202 -29.01 9.24 13.78
N ALA A 203 -27.75 8.83 13.80
CA ALA A 203 -26.70 9.46 14.58
C ALA A 203 -25.34 9.33 13.87
N THR A 204 -24.46 10.33 14.05
CA THR A 204 -23.15 10.42 13.44
C THR A 204 -22.06 10.71 14.48
N GLY A 205 -20.82 10.34 14.21
CA GLY A 205 -19.64 10.63 15.03
C GLY A 205 -19.78 10.22 16.50
N LEU A 206 -19.48 11.13 17.42
CA LEU A 206 -19.58 10.87 18.86
C LEU A 206 -21.02 10.64 19.35
N GLY A 207 -22.03 10.94 18.55
CA GLY A 207 -23.44 10.66 18.86
C GLY A 207 -23.85 9.22 18.64
N THR A 208 -23.04 8.41 17.94
CA THR A 208 -23.29 6.98 17.68
C THR A 208 -23.05 6.13 18.95
N GLU A 209 -23.56 4.90 18.97
CA GLU A 209 -23.30 3.98 20.08
C GLU A 209 -21.80 3.68 20.23
N LEU A 210 -21.09 3.47 19.10
CA LEU A 210 -19.64 3.31 19.12
C LEU A 210 -18.93 4.59 19.60
N GLY A 211 -19.43 5.77 19.23
CA GLY A 211 -18.89 7.06 19.67
C GLY A 211 -18.97 7.25 21.19
N ARG A 212 -20.05 6.81 21.82
CA ARG A 212 -20.23 6.83 23.28
C ARG A 212 -19.23 5.91 23.99
N ILE A 213 -18.90 4.76 23.40
CA ILE A 213 -17.93 3.80 23.94
C ILE A 213 -16.50 4.34 23.74
N SER A 214 -16.18 4.87 22.57
CA SER A 214 -14.81 5.34 22.22
C SER A 214 -14.38 6.56 23.03
N GLY A 215 -15.31 7.40 23.46
CA GLY A 215 -15.04 8.53 24.35
C GLY A 215 -14.42 8.12 25.71
N LEU A 216 -14.51 6.83 26.08
CA LEU A 216 -13.91 6.26 27.28
C LEU A 216 -12.52 5.63 27.05
N MET A 217 -12.10 5.44 25.79
CA MET A 217 -10.85 4.74 25.42
C MET A 217 -9.96 5.66 24.58
N LYS A 218 -8.96 6.29 25.19
CA LYS A 218 -7.85 6.90 24.43
C LYS A 218 -6.94 5.79 23.92
N GLN A 219 -7.02 5.44 22.66
CA GLN A 219 -6.01 4.58 22.01
C GLN A 219 -4.80 5.45 21.63
N GLU A 220 -3.68 5.23 22.31
CA GLU A 220 -2.38 5.71 21.84
C GLU A 220 -1.97 4.89 20.62
N GLN A 221 -1.75 5.54 19.48
CA GLN A 221 -1.20 4.89 18.30
C GLN A 221 0.21 4.39 18.60
N ALA A 222 0.49 3.12 18.29
CA ALA A 222 1.81 2.54 18.46
C ALA A 222 2.85 3.30 17.61
N GLU A 223 3.98 3.68 18.22
CA GLU A 223 5.08 4.34 17.50
C GLU A 223 5.81 3.34 16.59
N PRO A 224 6.29 3.78 15.39
CA PRO A 224 7.09 2.95 14.51
C PRO A 224 8.31 2.33 15.21
N PRO A 225 8.58 1.02 15.01
CA PRO A 225 9.72 0.35 15.65
C PRO A 225 11.06 1.05 15.37
N LEU A 226 11.24 1.57 14.16
CA LEU A 226 12.42 2.34 13.77
C LEU A 226 12.55 3.63 14.62
N LYS A 227 11.46 4.35 14.86
CA LYS A 227 11.46 5.55 15.71
C LYS A 227 11.94 5.22 17.12
N ILE A 228 11.47 4.10 17.68
CA ILE A 228 11.88 3.62 19.00
C ILE A 228 13.38 3.29 19.03
N LYS A 229 13.90 2.57 18.01
CA LYS A 229 15.34 2.24 17.89
C LYS A 229 16.20 3.51 17.80
N LEU A 230 15.75 4.50 17.03
CA LEU A 230 16.49 5.77 16.89
C LEU A 230 16.42 6.64 18.14
N GLN A 231 15.30 6.65 18.87
CA GLN A 231 15.23 7.30 20.18
C GLN A 231 16.19 6.65 21.19
N GLN A 232 16.32 5.32 21.19
CA GLN A 232 17.31 4.62 22.03
C GLN A 232 18.74 4.98 21.65
N LEU A 233 19.03 5.10 20.35
CA LEU A 233 20.33 5.54 19.84
C LEU A 233 20.63 6.97 20.34
N ALA A 234 19.69 7.90 20.17
CA ALA A 234 19.83 9.28 20.62
C ALA A 234 20.08 9.38 22.14
N LYS A 235 19.37 8.58 22.96
CA LYS A 235 19.60 8.51 24.40
C LYS A 235 21.03 8.01 24.74
N ARG A 236 21.53 6.97 24.06
CA ARG A 236 22.90 6.46 24.25
C ARG A 236 23.94 7.51 23.85
N GLN A 237 23.71 8.19 22.74
CA GLN A 237 24.60 9.25 22.27
C GLN A 237 24.61 10.43 23.25
N ALA A 238 23.46 10.89 23.73
CA ALA A 238 23.37 11.95 24.72
C ALA A 238 24.15 11.61 26.01
N LEU A 239 24.10 10.37 26.47
CA LEU A 239 24.89 9.92 27.61
C LEU A 239 26.41 9.98 27.34
N LEU A 240 26.84 9.51 26.15
CA LEU A 240 28.24 9.60 25.72
C LEU A 240 28.73 11.04 25.67
N VAL A 241 27.92 11.94 25.11
CA VAL A 241 28.21 13.37 25.00
C VAL A 241 28.34 14.01 26.38
N MET A 242 27.45 13.69 27.31
CA MET A 242 27.54 14.19 28.70
C MET A 242 28.82 13.75 29.39
N VAL A 243 29.23 12.47 29.21
CA VAL A 243 30.49 11.96 29.79
C VAL A 243 31.70 12.69 29.20
N ILE A 244 31.73 12.88 27.87
CA ILE A 244 32.84 13.58 27.21
C ILE A 244 32.88 15.06 27.63
N SER A 245 31.74 15.72 27.70
CA SER A 245 31.60 17.11 28.16
C SER A 245 32.14 17.28 29.62
N ALA A 246 31.80 16.33 30.48
CA ALA A 246 32.34 16.33 31.85
C ALA A 246 33.88 16.15 31.90
N ILE A 247 34.41 15.28 31.05
CA ILE A 247 35.86 15.08 30.93
C ILE A 247 36.54 16.37 30.41
N VAL A 248 35.99 17.03 29.39
CA VAL A 248 36.50 18.30 28.84
C VAL A 248 36.45 19.39 29.92
N PHE A 249 35.35 19.51 30.67
CA PHE A 249 35.24 20.42 31.79
C PHE A 249 36.38 20.20 32.82
N ILE A 250 36.58 18.97 33.25
CA ILE A 250 37.67 18.63 34.23
C ILE A 250 39.05 18.94 33.65
N LEU A 251 39.30 18.61 32.39
CA LEU A 251 40.59 18.91 31.73
C LEU A 251 40.87 20.42 31.63
N MET A 252 39.90 21.20 31.26
CA MET A 252 40.03 22.68 31.18
C MET A 252 40.21 23.31 32.53
N PHE A 253 39.42 22.88 33.54
CA PHE A 253 39.55 23.34 34.92
C PHE A 253 40.93 22.96 35.53
N SER A 254 41.39 21.72 35.31
CA SER A 254 42.72 21.28 35.80
C SER A 254 43.91 22.04 35.20
N ARG A 255 43.72 22.69 34.05
CA ARG A 255 44.70 23.57 33.40
C ARG A 255 44.64 25.03 33.85
N GLY A 256 43.76 25.35 34.82
CA GLY A 256 43.66 26.70 35.39
C GLY A 256 42.84 27.66 34.55
N LEU A 257 42.05 27.18 33.61
CA LEU A 257 41.11 28.05 32.88
C LEU A 257 39.95 28.48 33.80
N PRO A 258 39.36 29.66 33.61
CA PRO A 258 38.21 30.12 34.37
C PRO A 258 37.09 29.09 34.34
N VAL A 259 36.43 28.86 35.49
CA VAL A 259 35.31 27.89 35.59
C VAL A 259 34.22 28.16 34.57
N ILE A 260 33.95 29.45 34.32
CA ILE A 260 32.91 29.89 33.37
C ILE A 260 33.28 29.47 31.93
N ASP A 261 34.53 29.70 31.50
CA ASP A 261 34.97 29.32 30.14
C ASP A 261 34.94 27.80 29.98
N ALA A 262 35.36 27.04 30.99
CA ALA A 262 35.28 25.59 30.97
C ALA A 262 33.83 25.08 30.92
N LEU A 263 32.90 25.73 31.61
CA LEU A 263 31.48 25.42 31.63
C LEU A 263 30.83 25.71 30.30
N ILE A 264 31.04 26.92 29.73
CA ILE A 264 30.52 27.32 28.41
C ILE A 264 31.00 26.35 27.32
N ALA A 265 32.31 25.99 27.34
CA ALA A 265 32.88 25.04 26.39
C ALA A 265 32.23 23.66 26.51
N SER A 266 32.00 23.19 27.72
CA SER A 266 31.37 21.88 27.99
C SER A 266 29.91 21.83 27.59
N ILE A 267 29.18 22.93 27.79
CA ILE A 267 27.80 23.07 27.31
C ILE A 267 27.74 23.12 25.79
N ALA A 268 28.63 23.88 25.14
CA ALA A 268 28.76 23.91 23.68
C ALA A 268 28.99 22.52 23.10
N LEU A 269 29.88 21.76 23.74
CA LEU A 269 30.16 20.38 23.34
C LEU A 269 28.94 19.45 23.55
N ALA A 270 28.22 19.64 24.65
CA ALA A 270 27.01 18.88 24.91
C ALA A 270 25.91 19.11 23.84
N VAL A 271 25.81 20.32 23.34
CA VAL A 271 24.90 20.69 22.26
C VAL A 271 25.38 20.12 20.91
N ALA A 272 26.69 20.20 20.62
CA ALA A 272 27.29 19.72 19.36
C ALA A 272 27.06 18.21 19.11
N GLY A 273 27.07 17.43 20.18
CA GLY A 273 27.05 15.96 20.05
C GLY A 273 25.67 15.34 19.87
N ILE A 274 24.57 16.11 19.79
CA ILE A 274 23.21 15.58 19.70
C ILE A 274 22.69 15.78 18.27
N PRO A 275 22.45 14.69 17.49
CA PRO A 275 21.94 14.80 16.11
C PRO A 275 20.43 15.12 16.09
N GLU A 276 20.08 16.38 16.08
CA GLU A 276 18.69 16.84 16.15
C GLU A 276 17.87 16.56 14.91
N ALA A 277 18.52 16.61 13.74
CA ALA A 277 17.88 16.34 12.47
C ALA A 277 17.44 14.87 12.31
N LEU A 278 17.91 13.93 13.14
CA LEU A 278 17.67 12.49 12.94
C LEU A 278 16.17 12.10 12.98
N PRO A 279 15.36 12.49 13.99
CA PRO A 279 13.92 12.20 14.00
C PRO A 279 13.18 12.86 12.83
N PHE A 280 13.62 14.06 12.44
CA PHE A 280 13.03 14.81 11.34
C PHE A 280 13.28 14.11 9.99
N ILE A 281 14.50 13.66 9.71
CA ILE A 281 14.84 12.93 8.48
C ILE A 281 14.01 11.66 8.33
N VAL A 282 13.82 10.91 9.43
CA VAL A 282 12.99 9.69 9.41
C VAL A 282 11.55 10.01 9.06
N THR A 283 10.96 11.00 9.72
CA THR A 283 9.59 11.44 9.44
C THR A 283 9.44 11.91 8.00
N LEU A 284 10.41 12.67 7.50
CA LEU A 284 10.42 13.18 6.14
C LEU A 284 10.56 12.05 5.11
N ALA A 285 11.48 11.11 5.33
CA ALA A 285 11.68 9.95 4.44
C ALA A 285 10.41 9.08 4.38
N LEU A 286 9.76 8.83 5.51
CA LEU A 286 8.48 8.12 5.57
C LEU A 286 7.37 8.87 4.84
N ALA A 287 7.20 10.17 5.11
CA ALA A 287 6.13 10.97 4.50
C ALA A 287 6.26 11.06 2.98
N PHE A 288 7.45 11.39 2.47
CA PHE A 288 7.66 11.44 1.01
C PHE A 288 7.67 10.06 0.36
N GLY A 289 8.14 9.04 1.08
CA GLY A 289 8.11 7.67 0.61
C GLY A 289 6.69 7.14 0.44
N THR A 290 5.83 7.34 1.44
CA THR A 290 4.41 6.97 1.36
C THR A 290 3.65 7.76 0.30
N GLN A 291 3.98 9.04 0.11
CA GLN A 291 3.43 9.81 -1.01
C GLN A 291 3.88 9.25 -2.38
N ALA A 292 5.13 8.78 -2.49
CA ALA A 292 5.62 8.13 -3.72
C ALA A 292 4.93 6.78 -3.96
N MET A 293 4.66 6.00 -2.90
CA MET A 293 3.87 4.76 -2.97
C MET A 293 2.44 5.04 -3.43
N ALA A 294 1.76 6.04 -2.85
CA ALA A 294 0.41 6.42 -3.22
C ALA A 294 0.29 6.85 -4.69
N LYS A 295 1.28 7.58 -5.22
CA LYS A 295 1.36 7.91 -6.66
C LYS A 295 1.51 6.69 -7.56
N LYS A 296 1.96 5.56 -7.01
CA LYS A 296 2.08 4.25 -7.67
C LYS A 296 0.93 3.32 -7.27
N ASN A 297 -0.22 3.85 -6.85
CA ASN A 297 -1.42 3.10 -6.45
C ASN A 297 -1.27 2.23 -5.19
N ALA A 298 -0.21 2.41 -4.39
CA ALA A 298 -0.03 1.72 -3.12
C ALA A 298 -0.27 2.70 -1.97
N ILE A 299 -1.43 2.61 -1.31
CA ILE A 299 -1.87 3.50 -0.24
C ILE A 299 -1.55 2.85 1.11
N ILE A 300 -0.62 3.43 1.85
CA ILE A 300 -0.25 2.95 3.19
C ILE A 300 -1.21 3.54 4.22
N ARG A 301 -1.80 2.69 5.03
CA ARG A 301 -2.70 3.07 6.13
C ARG A 301 -1.98 3.25 7.46
N ARG A 302 -0.92 2.46 7.70
CA ARG A 302 -0.12 2.50 8.92
C ARG A 302 1.36 2.74 8.59
N LEU A 303 1.89 3.89 8.99
CA LEU A 303 3.27 4.28 8.69
C LEU A 303 4.35 3.31 9.21
N PRO A 304 4.19 2.67 10.40
CA PRO A 304 5.16 1.70 10.89
C PRO A 304 5.45 0.59 9.90
N GLU A 305 4.44 0.20 9.12
CA GLU A 305 4.49 -0.97 8.24
C GLU A 305 5.30 -0.73 6.96
N VAL A 306 5.65 0.52 6.64
CA VAL A 306 6.57 0.84 5.52
C VAL A 306 7.94 0.20 5.72
N GLU A 307 8.44 0.16 6.97
CA GLU A 307 9.71 -0.52 7.31
C GLU A 307 9.59 -2.02 7.11
N THR A 308 8.50 -2.61 7.60
CA THR A 308 8.21 -4.05 7.51
C THR A 308 8.07 -4.47 6.05
N LEU A 309 7.38 -3.65 5.23
CA LEU A 309 7.20 -3.87 3.79
C LEU A 309 8.54 -4.00 3.05
N GLY A 310 9.52 -3.14 3.34
CA GLY A 310 10.86 -3.23 2.77
C GLY A 310 11.64 -4.48 3.16
N SER A 311 11.23 -5.16 4.25
CA SER A 311 11.84 -6.38 4.78
C SER A 311 11.11 -7.66 4.37
N THR A 312 10.03 -7.57 3.59
CA THR A 312 9.22 -8.71 3.15
C THR A 312 10.07 -9.80 2.48
N THR A 313 9.87 -11.04 2.92
CA THR A 313 10.54 -12.24 2.38
C THR A 313 9.60 -13.14 1.61
N VAL A 314 8.30 -13.12 1.93
CA VAL A 314 7.27 -13.91 1.28
C VAL A 314 6.05 -13.03 0.98
N ILE A 315 5.51 -13.15 -0.23
CA ILE A 315 4.21 -12.59 -0.59
C ILE A 315 3.24 -13.75 -0.78
N CYS A 316 2.26 -13.86 0.09
CA CYS A 316 1.10 -14.74 -0.04
C CYS A 316 0.01 -13.98 -0.79
N THR A 317 -0.43 -14.49 -1.93
CA THR A 317 -1.36 -13.77 -2.80
C THR A 317 -2.52 -14.66 -3.21
N ASP A 318 -3.73 -14.11 -3.19
CA ASP A 318 -4.85 -14.75 -3.86
C ASP A 318 -4.64 -14.74 -5.37
N LYS A 319 -5.26 -15.68 -6.08
CA LYS A 319 -5.20 -15.78 -7.53
C LYS A 319 -6.11 -14.77 -8.20
N THR A 320 -7.42 -14.85 -7.86
CA THR A 320 -8.50 -14.16 -8.58
C THR A 320 -8.47 -12.66 -8.33
N GLY A 321 -8.56 -11.86 -9.39
CA GLY A 321 -8.54 -10.39 -9.29
C GLY A 321 -7.19 -9.77 -8.96
N THR A 322 -6.24 -10.53 -8.36
CA THR A 322 -4.90 -10.05 -7.96
C THR A 322 -3.83 -10.46 -8.97
N LEU A 323 -3.59 -11.77 -9.14
CA LEU A 323 -2.67 -12.29 -10.16
C LEU A 323 -3.30 -12.33 -11.53
N THR A 324 -4.61 -12.52 -11.57
CA THR A 324 -5.44 -12.60 -12.77
C THR A 324 -6.31 -11.35 -12.91
N THR A 325 -6.93 -11.18 -14.08
CA THR A 325 -7.77 -10.01 -14.36
C THR A 325 -9.10 -10.03 -13.61
N GLY A 326 -9.57 -11.20 -13.14
CA GLY A 326 -10.92 -11.41 -12.61
C GLY A 326 -11.98 -11.48 -13.72
N GLU A 327 -11.58 -11.49 -14.99
CA GLU A 327 -12.43 -11.42 -16.17
C GLU A 327 -12.35 -12.72 -16.97
N MET A 328 -13.40 -13.54 -16.90
CA MET A 328 -13.43 -14.80 -17.63
C MET A 328 -13.27 -14.55 -19.14
N THR A 329 -12.32 -15.21 -19.75
CA THR A 329 -11.95 -14.98 -21.15
C THR A 329 -11.97 -16.29 -21.92
N LEU A 330 -12.62 -16.33 -23.10
CA LEU A 330 -12.54 -17.45 -24.02
C LEU A 330 -11.15 -17.51 -24.65
N ARG A 331 -10.46 -18.66 -24.47
CA ARG A 331 -9.08 -18.87 -24.93
C ARG A 331 -8.98 -19.87 -26.06
N GLU A 332 -9.81 -20.89 -26.03
CA GLU A 332 -9.75 -22.00 -26.99
C GLU A 332 -11.16 -22.44 -27.39
N ILE A 333 -11.32 -22.75 -28.65
CA ILE A 333 -12.51 -23.41 -29.20
C ILE A 333 -12.02 -24.69 -29.91
N ARG A 334 -12.67 -25.81 -29.63
CA ARG A 334 -12.45 -27.09 -30.38
C ARG A 334 -13.72 -27.48 -31.09
N THR A 335 -13.67 -27.35 -32.39
CA THR A 335 -14.64 -27.92 -33.33
C THR A 335 -14.07 -29.23 -33.92
N TYR A 336 -14.10 -29.43 -35.21
CA TYR A 336 -13.24 -30.43 -35.92
C TYR A 336 -11.78 -29.94 -36.04
N ARG A 337 -11.46 -28.73 -35.56
CA ARG A 337 -10.14 -28.11 -35.48
C ARG A 337 -9.98 -27.34 -34.18
N LYS A 338 -8.72 -27.12 -33.81
CA LYS A 338 -8.37 -26.25 -32.69
C LYS A 338 -8.32 -24.80 -33.17
N ILE A 339 -9.01 -23.90 -32.43
CA ILE A 339 -9.03 -22.46 -32.67
C ILE A 339 -8.60 -21.75 -31.39
N GLU A 340 -7.52 -21.00 -31.45
CA GLU A 340 -7.04 -20.15 -30.34
C GLU A 340 -7.68 -18.77 -30.43
N VAL A 341 -8.09 -18.21 -29.28
CA VAL A 341 -8.70 -16.89 -29.18
C VAL A 341 -7.74 -15.96 -28.46
N THR A 342 -7.29 -14.92 -29.16
CA THR A 342 -6.37 -13.94 -28.58
C THR A 342 -7.09 -12.78 -27.90
N GLY A 343 -6.36 -11.96 -27.13
CA GLY A 343 -6.90 -10.89 -26.31
C GLY A 343 -7.22 -11.40 -24.90
N ALA A 344 -7.42 -10.50 -23.96
CA ALA A 344 -7.70 -10.82 -22.57
C ALA A 344 -8.78 -9.91 -21.99
N GLY A 345 -9.52 -10.43 -21.03
CA GLY A 345 -10.58 -9.69 -20.35
C GLY A 345 -11.79 -9.42 -21.23
N TYR A 346 -12.57 -8.40 -20.86
CA TYR A 346 -13.81 -8.03 -21.54
C TYR A 346 -13.62 -7.09 -22.72
N ASP A 347 -12.41 -6.68 -23.03
CA ASP A 347 -12.11 -5.91 -24.23
C ASP A 347 -12.35 -6.80 -25.49
N PRO A 348 -13.23 -6.39 -26.42
CA PRO A 348 -13.52 -7.18 -27.61
C PRO A 348 -12.42 -7.11 -28.67
N SER A 349 -11.23 -6.65 -28.35
CA SER A 349 -10.06 -6.72 -29.22
C SER A 349 -9.46 -8.12 -29.25
N GLY A 350 -9.01 -8.57 -30.41
CA GLY A 350 -8.36 -9.87 -30.57
C GLY A 350 -8.69 -10.57 -31.88
N GLN A 351 -8.21 -11.80 -32.03
CA GLN A 351 -8.32 -12.58 -33.27
C GLN A 351 -8.58 -14.06 -32.95
N PHE A 352 -9.12 -14.77 -33.92
CA PHE A 352 -9.27 -16.22 -33.92
C PHE A 352 -8.17 -16.81 -34.82
N ILE A 353 -7.41 -17.77 -34.32
CA ILE A 353 -6.23 -18.34 -34.99
C ILE A 353 -6.39 -19.85 -35.00
N SER A 354 -6.19 -20.48 -36.16
CA SER A 354 -6.07 -21.94 -36.30
C SER A 354 -4.84 -22.28 -37.10
N GLN A 355 -4.02 -23.20 -36.61
CA GLN A 355 -2.76 -23.62 -37.26
C GLN A 355 -1.84 -22.45 -37.65
N GLY A 356 -1.85 -21.35 -36.82
CA GLY A 356 -1.04 -20.16 -37.09
C GLY A 356 -1.66 -19.16 -38.09
N ALA A 357 -2.80 -19.46 -38.71
CA ALA A 357 -3.49 -18.60 -39.65
C ALA A 357 -4.69 -17.90 -38.94
N LYS A 358 -4.91 -16.60 -39.23
CA LYS A 358 -6.09 -15.88 -38.81
C LYS A 358 -7.34 -16.45 -39.51
N LEU A 359 -8.37 -16.73 -38.70
CA LEU A 359 -9.69 -17.13 -39.18
C LEU A 359 -10.61 -15.93 -39.30
N GLU A 360 -11.40 -15.93 -40.39
CA GLU A 360 -12.47 -14.94 -40.52
C GLU A 360 -13.72 -15.41 -39.74
N PRO A 361 -14.45 -14.51 -39.11
CA PRO A 361 -15.64 -14.82 -38.30
C PRO A 361 -16.80 -15.45 -39.11
N THR A 362 -16.72 -15.43 -40.43
CA THR A 362 -17.69 -16.02 -41.38
C THR A 362 -17.49 -17.51 -41.60
N GLU A 363 -16.39 -18.09 -41.11
CA GLU A 363 -16.18 -19.56 -41.15
C GLU A 363 -17.31 -20.29 -40.43
N GLU A 364 -17.89 -21.29 -41.07
CA GLU A 364 -19.17 -21.88 -40.63
C GLU A 364 -19.13 -22.47 -39.21
N ASP A 365 -18.07 -23.20 -38.87
CA ASP A 365 -17.88 -23.81 -37.56
C ASP A 365 -17.71 -22.74 -36.44
N LEU A 366 -16.88 -21.72 -36.70
CA LEU A 366 -16.69 -20.61 -35.75
C LEU A 366 -17.97 -19.79 -35.57
N ALA A 367 -18.61 -19.40 -36.71
CA ALA A 367 -19.85 -18.64 -36.66
C ALA A 367 -20.96 -19.40 -35.91
N ARG A 368 -21.08 -20.74 -36.17
CA ARG A 368 -22.08 -21.60 -35.53
C ARG A 368 -21.90 -21.67 -34.02
N ILE A 369 -20.69 -21.94 -33.55
CA ILE A 369 -20.43 -22.07 -32.11
C ILE A 369 -20.61 -20.74 -31.36
N LEU A 370 -20.24 -19.62 -31.96
CA LEU A 370 -20.48 -18.29 -31.40
C LEU A 370 -21.97 -17.93 -31.36
N LYS A 371 -22.76 -18.29 -32.41
CA LYS A 371 -24.22 -18.13 -32.41
C LYS A 371 -24.87 -18.86 -31.25
N ILE A 372 -24.51 -20.15 -31.05
CA ILE A 372 -25.04 -20.95 -29.93
C ILE A 372 -24.68 -20.30 -28.60
N GLY A 373 -23.43 -19.83 -28.46
CA GLY A 373 -22.97 -19.16 -27.26
C GLY A 373 -23.68 -17.84 -26.96
N VAL A 374 -24.21 -17.15 -27.99
CA VAL A 374 -25.05 -15.95 -27.82
C VAL A 374 -26.49 -16.29 -27.52
N HIS A 375 -27.05 -17.30 -28.18
CA HIS A 375 -28.45 -17.70 -27.97
C HIS A 375 -28.65 -18.30 -26.58
N ALA A 376 -27.84 -19.28 -26.18
CA ALA A 376 -27.93 -19.87 -24.84
C ALA A 376 -27.20 -18.96 -23.81
N ASN A 377 -27.69 -17.74 -23.59
CA ASN A 377 -27.00 -16.72 -22.80
C ASN A 377 -27.93 -15.65 -22.27
N ASN A 378 -27.69 -15.19 -21.04
CA ASN A 378 -28.41 -14.11 -20.38
C ASN A 378 -27.53 -12.91 -20.03
N SER A 379 -26.22 -12.96 -20.34
CA SER A 379 -25.30 -11.87 -20.06
C SER A 379 -25.30 -10.81 -21.17
N ALA A 380 -24.88 -9.62 -20.83
CA ALA A 380 -24.70 -8.51 -21.75
C ALA A 380 -23.32 -7.88 -21.59
N ILE A 381 -22.87 -7.18 -22.62
CA ILE A 381 -21.65 -6.36 -22.57
C ILE A 381 -22.02 -4.90 -22.81
N GLU A 382 -21.51 -4.01 -21.98
CA GLU A 382 -21.74 -2.57 -22.05
C GLU A 382 -20.44 -1.79 -21.84
N ARG A 383 -20.45 -0.51 -22.24
CA ARG A 383 -19.35 0.41 -21.94
C ARG A 383 -19.60 1.12 -20.61
N ALA A 384 -18.66 1.02 -19.69
CA ALA A 384 -18.72 1.71 -18.42
C ALA A 384 -17.33 2.29 -18.07
N ASN A 385 -17.27 3.51 -17.61
CA ASN A 385 -16.04 4.18 -17.11
C ASN A 385 -14.82 4.10 -18.05
N GLY A 386 -15.05 4.17 -19.36
CA GLY A 386 -13.99 4.10 -20.38
C GLY A 386 -13.51 2.70 -20.74
N GLY A 387 -14.05 1.64 -20.12
CA GLY A 387 -13.78 0.23 -20.40
C GLY A 387 -15.01 -0.56 -20.86
N TRP A 388 -14.88 -1.88 -20.87
CA TRP A 388 -15.98 -2.81 -21.13
C TRP A 388 -16.34 -3.56 -19.85
N ARG A 389 -17.63 -3.76 -19.62
CA ARG A 389 -18.16 -4.50 -18.47
C ARG A 389 -19.14 -5.55 -18.95
N VAL A 390 -19.09 -6.73 -18.33
CA VAL A 390 -20.11 -7.78 -18.49
C VAL A 390 -21.12 -7.62 -17.36
N VAL A 391 -22.41 -7.67 -17.74
CA VAL A 391 -23.55 -7.73 -16.83
C VAL A 391 -24.14 -9.12 -16.93
N GLY A 392 -24.16 -9.89 -15.84
CA GLY A 392 -24.57 -11.29 -15.79
C GLY A 392 -23.44 -12.23 -15.40
N ASP A 393 -23.62 -13.54 -15.66
CA ASP A 393 -22.60 -14.56 -15.34
C ASP A 393 -21.32 -14.36 -16.14
N PRO A 394 -20.11 -14.36 -15.48
CA PRO A 394 -18.84 -14.16 -16.17
C PRO A 394 -18.53 -15.21 -17.26
N THR A 395 -18.97 -16.46 -17.08
CA THR A 395 -18.75 -17.54 -18.06
C THR A 395 -19.59 -17.31 -19.32
N GLU A 396 -20.80 -16.83 -19.13
CA GLU A 396 -21.68 -16.40 -20.21
C GLU A 396 -21.13 -15.17 -20.91
N GLY A 397 -20.65 -14.20 -20.12
CA GLY A 397 -20.00 -12.97 -20.59
C GLY A 397 -18.82 -13.25 -21.54
N ALA A 398 -18.01 -14.24 -21.24
CA ALA A 398 -16.88 -14.64 -22.09
C ALA A 398 -17.31 -15.01 -23.53
N LEU A 399 -18.47 -15.70 -23.68
CA LEU A 399 -19.02 -16.04 -25.00
C LEU A 399 -19.56 -14.80 -25.73
N ILE A 400 -20.23 -13.89 -25.00
CA ILE A 400 -20.71 -12.61 -25.55
C ILE A 400 -19.54 -11.74 -26.03
N VAL A 401 -18.47 -11.64 -25.22
CA VAL A 401 -17.25 -10.91 -25.60
C VAL A 401 -16.62 -11.51 -26.86
N ALA A 402 -16.56 -12.83 -26.97
CA ALA A 402 -16.04 -13.51 -28.15
C ALA A 402 -16.88 -13.22 -29.41
N ALA A 403 -18.20 -13.23 -29.30
CA ALA A 403 -19.08 -12.86 -30.39
C ALA A 403 -18.95 -11.38 -30.78
N LYS A 404 -18.74 -10.49 -29.83
CA LYS A 404 -18.45 -9.07 -30.08
C LYS A 404 -17.08 -8.90 -30.76
N LYS A 405 -16.05 -9.64 -30.32
CA LYS A 405 -14.73 -9.70 -30.94
C LYS A 405 -14.79 -10.16 -32.40
N ALA A 406 -15.66 -11.11 -32.69
CA ALA A 406 -15.95 -11.55 -34.05
C ALA A 406 -16.78 -10.55 -34.88
N GLY A 407 -17.31 -9.49 -34.29
CA GLY A 407 -18.16 -8.50 -34.95
C GLY A 407 -19.55 -9.02 -35.39
N ILE A 408 -20.02 -10.13 -34.81
CA ILE A 408 -21.28 -10.77 -35.15
C ILE A 408 -22.38 -10.64 -34.10
N LEU A 409 -22.04 -10.19 -32.87
CA LEU A 409 -22.97 -10.10 -31.74
C LEU A 409 -24.25 -9.33 -32.06
N ASP A 410 -24.12 -8.11 -32.58
CA ASP A 410 -25.25 -7.23 -32.84
C ASP A 410 -26.13 -7.85 -33.94
N LYS A 411 -25.52 -8.43 -34.98
CA LYS A 411 -26.27 -9.10 -36.07
C LYS A 411 -27.06 -10.32 -35.58
N ILE A 412 -26.52 -11.09 -34.61
CA ILE A 412 -27.24 -12.22 -34.04
C ILE A 412 -28.42 -11.72 -33.22
N LYS A 413 -28.22 -10.73 -32.34
CA LYS A 413 -29.29 -10.15 -31.51
C LYS A 413 -30.42 -9.53 -32.34
N ASP A 414 -30.09 -8.80 -33.41
CA ASP A 414 -31.07 -8.17 -34.28
C ASP A 414 -31.85 -9.18 -35.13
N SER A 415 -31.30 -10.37 -35.39
CA SER A 415 -31.92 -11.40 -36.24
C SER A 415 -32.61 -12.52 -35.45
N SER A 416 -32.64 -12.47 -34.14
CA SER A 416 -33.21 -13.55 -33.31
C SER A 416 -34.04 -12.96 -32.16
N SER A 417 -35.11 -13.69 -31.79
CA SER A 417 -35.89 -13.43 -30.59
C SER A 417 -36.04 -14.70 -29.76
N ARG A 418 -35.92 -14.57 -28.43
CA ARG A 418 -36.08 -15.69 -27.51
C ARG A 418 -37.56 -16.12 -27.48
N PHE A 419 -37.78 -17.42 -27.67
CA PHE A 419 -39.10 -18.02 -27.60
C PHE A 419 -39.30 -18.81 -26.30
N ILE A 420 -38.31 -19.68 -25.93
CA ILE A 420 -38.37 -20.46 -24.69
C ILE A 420 -36.97 -20.46 -24.08
N GLU A 421 -36.91 -20.48 -22.75
CA GLU A 421 -35.70 -20.65 -21.99
C GLU A 421 -35.86 -21.70 -20.88
N TYR A 422 -34.89 -22.63 -20.82
CA TYR A 422 -34.67 -23.51 -19.70
C TYR A 422 -33.35 -23.07 -19.07
N PRO A 423 -33.37 -22.28 -17.99
CA PRO A 423 -32.18 -21.67 -17.43
C PRO A 423 -31.19 -22.73 -16.91
N PHE A 424 -29.98 -22.29 -16.64
CA PHE A 424 -28.96 -23.17 -16.05
C PHE A 424 -29.43 -23.67 -14.70
N ASP A 425 -29.29 -24.97 -14.50
CA ASP A 425 -29.56 -25.66 -13.25
C ASP A 425 -28.38 -26.55 -12.89
N SER A 426 -27.95 -26.52 -11.63
CA SER A 426 -26.75 -27.23 -11.15
C SER A 426 -26.93 -28.77 -11.13
N GLU A 427 -28.17 -29.27 -10.99
CA GLU A 427 -28.45 -30.72 -11.06
C GLU A 427 -28.48 -31.17 -12.54
N ARG A 428 -29.04 -30.35 -13.41
CA ARG A 428 -29.09 -30.59 -14.84
C ARG A 428 -27.75 -30.31 -15.55
N MET A 429 -26.89 -29.44 -14.98
CA MET A 429 -25.58 -29.00 -15.51
C MET A 429 -25.64 -28.46 -16.95
N ARG A 430 -26.75 -27.89 -17.39
CA ARG A 430 -26.98 -27.34 -18.73
C ARG A 430 -28.03 -26.24 -18.75
N MET A 431 -27.96 -25.41 -19.76
CA MET A 431 -28.93 -24.39 -20.13
C MET A 431 -29.35 -24.64 -21.58
N THR A 432 -30.67 -24.48 -21.87
CA THR A 432 -31.20 -24.66 -23.22
C THR A 432 -32.13 -23.49 -23.58
N THR A 433 -32.03 -22.98 -24.78
CA THR A 433 -32.91 -21.94 -25.30
C THR A 433 -33.48 -22.35 -26.63
N VAL A 434 -34.66 -21.84 -26.94
CA VAL A 434 -35.28 -21.91 -28.26
C VAL A 434 -35.43 -20.47 -28.74
N ASP A 435 -34.78 -20.16 -29.83
CA ASP A 435 -34.81 -18.80 -30.41
C ASP A 435 -35.38 -18.85 -31.82
N GLU A 436 -36.29 -17.91 -32.13
CA GLU A 436 -36.79 -17.70 -33.49
C GLU A 436 -35.75 -16.86 -34.24
N VAL A 437 -35.16 -17.47 -35.27
CA VAL A 437 -34.09 -16.84 -36.06
C VAL A 437 -34.57 -16.51 -37.44
N HIS A 438 -34.47 -15.25 -37.85
CA HIS A 438 -34.94 -14.78 -39.16
C HIS A 438 -34.34 -15.61 -40.32
N LYS A 439 -35.15 -16.18 -41.18
CA LYS A 439 -34.81 -17.10 -42.28
C LYS A 439 -34.33 -18.50 -41.93
N GLU A 440 -34.00 -18.79 -40.65
CA GLU A 440 -33.57 -20.11 -40.21
C GLU A 440 -34.68 -20.88 -39.43
N GLY A 441 -35.79 -20.17 -39.02
CA GLY A 441 -36.88 -20.74 -38.23
C GLY A 441 -36.48 -20.88 -36.75
N TYR A 442 -37.02 -21.86 -36.03
CA TYR A 442 -36.73 -22.07 -34.62
C TYR A 442 -35.47 -22.90 -34.45
N ILE A 443 -34.54 -22.40 -33.62
CA ILE A 443 -33.29 -23.08 -33.33
C ILE A 443 -33.18 -23.34 -31.83
N VAL A 444 -32.95 -24.59 -31.46
CA VAL A 444 -32.56 -24.98 -30.11
C VAL A 444 -31.07 -24.78 -29.95
N SER A 445 -30.66 -24.10 -28.91
CA SER A 445 -29.25 -23.92 -28.51
C SER A 445 -29.06 -24.41 -27.10
N MET A 446 -28.08 -25.29 -26.89
CA MET A 446 -27.74 -25.87 -25.57
C MET A 446 -26.28 -25.62 -25.27
N LYS A 447 -25.98 -25.25 -24.01
CA LYS A 447 -24.62 -25.25 -23.44
C LYS A 447 -24.59 -25.93 -22.09
N GLY A 448 -23.49 -26.57 -21.72
CA GLY A 448 -23.35 -27.23 -20.43
C GLY A 448 -22.08 -28.04 -20.28
N ALA A 449 -22.06 -28.91 -19.27
CA ALA A 449 -20.95 -29.85 -19.03
C ALA A 449 -20.77 -30.80 -20.22
N PRO A 450 -19.54 -31.03 -20.68
CA PRO A 450 -19.27 -31.84 -21.90
C PRO A 450 -19.96 -33.18 -21.92
N GLU A 451 -19.90 -33.95 -20.83
CA GLU A 451 -20.49 -35.27 -20.68
C GLU A 451 -22.03 -35.20 -20.75
N VAL A 452 -22.63 -34.16 -20.20
CA VAL A 452 -24.07 -33.96 -20.19
C VAL A 452 -24.56 -33.58 -21.57
N VAL A 453 -23.98 -32.56 -22.21
CA VAL A 453 -24.39 -32.12 -23.56
C VAL A 453 -24.24 -33.22 -24.58
N LEU A 454 -23.10 -33.98 -24.54
CA LEU A 454 -22.87 -35.12 -25.44
C LEU A 454 -23.93 -36.21 -25.29
N SER A 455 -24.46 -36.47 -24.10
CA SER A 455 -25.53 -37.47 -23.88
C SER A 455 -26.82 -37.15 -24.64
N HIS A 456 -27.08 -35.85 -24.90
CA HIS A 456 -28.24 -35.35 -25.67
C HIS A 456 -27.99 -35.24 -27.17
N CYS A 457 -26.73 -35.48 -27.64
CA CYS A 457 -26.32 -35.37 -29.05
C CYS A 457 -26.37 -36.71 -29.77
N THR A 458 -26.89 -36.70 -31.01
CA THR A 458 -26.90 -37.85 -31.94
C THR A 458 -26.03 -37.60 -33.14
N LYS A 459 -25.64 -36.39 -33.43
CA LYS A 459 -24.81 -35.97 -34.55
C LYS A 459 -23.68 -35.07 -34.08
N THR A 460 -22.65 -34.94 -34.91
CA THR A 460 -21.55 -33.96 -34.68
C THR A 460 -21.27 -33.20 -35.99
N THR A 461 -20.77 -31.97 -35.87
CA THR A 461 -20.36 -31.10 -36.96
C THR A 461 -19.02 -31.59 -37.56
N THR A 462 -18.90 -31.59 -38.88
CA THR A 462 -17.68 -31.89 -39.62
C THR A 462 -17.46 -30.86 -40.73
N PRO A 463 -16.27 -30.81 -41.37
CA PRO A 463 -16.03 -29.85 -42.47
C PRO A 463 -17.01 -30.00 -43.66
N ASN A 464 -17.61 -31.14 -43.82
CA ASN A 464 -18.53 -31.46 -44.93
C ASN A 464 -20.01 -31.54 -44.51
N GLY A 465 -20.34 -30.90 -43.36
CA GLY A 465 -21.72 -30.92 -42.82
C GLY A 465 -21.80 -31.67 -41.46
N THR A 466 -22.84 -32.49 -41.27
CA THR A 466 -23.04 -33.25 -40.03
C THR A 466 -22.93 -34.76 -40.26
N LYS A 467 -22.37 -35.50 -39.33
CA LYS A 467 -22.34 -36.96 -39.29
C LYS A 467 -22.95 -37.51 -38.00
N THR A 468 -23.36 -38.80 -38.04
CA THR A 468 -23.79 -39.49 -36.80
C THR A 468 -22.66 -39.53 -35.79
N LEU A 469 -22.92 -39.25 -34.54
CA LEU A 469 -21.98 -39.26 -33.43
C LEU A 469 -21.76 -40.72 -32.97
N THR A 470 -20.54 -41.22 -33.15
CA THR A 470 -20.14 -42.59 -32.72
C THR A 470 -19.60 -42.57 -31.29
N GLU A 471 -19.48 -43.75 -30.67
CA GLU A 471 -18.85 -43.87 -29.35
C GLU A 471 -17.36 -43.52 -29.34
N GLU A 472 -16.70 -43.69 -30.49
CA GLU A 472 -15.32 -43.27 -30.70
C GLU A 472 -15.20 -41.73 -30.72
N ASP A 473 -16.13 -41.06 -31.46
CA ASP A 473 -16.21 -39.59 -31.46
C ASP A 473 -16.46 -39.04 -30.04
N ARG A 474 -17.38 -39.67 -29.29
CA ARG A 474 -17.66 -39.26 -27.86
C ARG A 474 -16.40 -39.34 -27.00
N ARG A 475 -15.68 -40.46 -27.08
CA ARG A 475 -14.44 -40.64 -26.32
C ARG A 475 -13.36 -39.63 -26.72
N SER A 476 -13.24 -39.34 -28.02
CA SER A 476 -12.30 -38.31 -28.53
C SER A 476 -12.64 -36.93 -28.05
N ILE A 477 -13.92 -36.53 -28.06
CA ILE A 477 -14.38 -35.20 -27.59
C ILE A 477 -14.18 -35.06 -26.09
N LEU A 478 -14.45 -36.12 -25.31
CA LEU A 478 -14.20 -36.07 -23.87
C LEU A 478 -12.71 -36.00 -23.53
N ALA A 479 -11.86 -36.69 -24.27
CA ALA A 479 -10.42 -36.56 -24.14
C ALA A 479 -9.91 -35.15 -24.50
N ASP A 480 -10.52 -34.52 -25.52
CA ASP A 480 -10.27 -33.09 -25.81
C ASP A 480 -10.70 -32.16 -24.68
N ALA A 481 -11.86 -32.45 -24.06
CA ALA A 481 -12.32 -31.68 -22.90
C ALA A 481 -11.39 -31.84 -21.68
N ASP A 482 -10.90 -33.06 -21.43
CA ASP A 482 -9.94 -33.35 -20.39
C ASP A 482 -8.60 -32.63 -20.62
N ASP A 483 -8.06 -32.66 -21.86
CA ASP A 483 -6.85 -31.90 -22.22
C ASP A 483 -7.01 -30.39 -22.01
N MET A 484 -8.16 -29.84 -22.38
CA MET A 484 -8.46 -28.42 -22.12
C MET A 484 -8.52 -28.14 -20.61
N ALA A 485 -9.13 -29.04 -19.85
CA ALA A 485 -9.23 -28.90 -18.38
C ALA A 485 -7.86 -29.05 -17.69
N GLU A 486 -6.97 -29.92 -18.19
CA GLU A 486 -5.58 -30.04 -17.70
C GLU A 486 -4.78 -28.75 -17.95
N ASN A 487 -5.15 -27.98 -18.99
CA ASN A 487 -4.60 -26.65 -19.27
C ASN A 487 -5.33 -25.51 -18.54
N ALA A 488 -6.03 -25.82 -17.44
CA ALA A 488 -6.76 -24.89 -16.59
C ALA A 488 -7.93 -24.15 -17.28
N LEU A 489 -8.44 -24.68 -18.38
CA LEU A 489 -9.62 -24.11 -19.01
C LEU A 489 -10.90 -24.67 -18.38
N ARG A 490 -11.86 -23.79 -18.09
CA ARG A 490 -13.24 -24.18 -17.81
C ARG A 490 -13.91 -24.52 -19.13
N VAL A 491 -14.29 -25.77 -19.30
CA VAL A 491 -14.81 -26.29 -20.56
C VAL A 491 -16.33 -26.31 -20.57
N LEU A 492 -16.95 -25.79 -21.62
CA LEU A 492 -18.36 -25.95 -21.93
C LEU A 492 -18.52 -26.58 -23.32
N ALA A 493 -19.42 -27.54 -23.42
CA ALA A 493 -19.87 -28.06 -24.69
C ALA A 493 -21.06 -27.26 -25.21
N LEU A 494 -21.14 -27.09 -26.53
CA LEU A 494 -22.23 -26.39 -27.21
C LEU A 494 -22.86 -27.31 -28.24
N ALA A 495 -24.19 -27.35 -28.28
CA ALA A 495 -24.98 -28.14 -29.22
C ALA A 495 -26.20 -27.37 -29.72
N TRP A 496 -26.78 -27.77 -30.83
CA TRP A 496 -27.87 -27.12 -31.47
C TRP A 496 -28.74 -28.09 -32.29
N LYS A 497 -29.96 -27.69 -32.62
CA LYS A 497 -30.76 -28.29 -33.71
C LYS A 497 -31.79 -27.34 -34.23
N PRO A 498 -32.18 -27.39 -35.51
CA PRO A 498 -33.39 -26.74 -36.02
C PRO A 498 -34.63 -27.54 -35.59
N ILE A 499 -35.72 -26.84 -35.29
CA ILE A 499 -37.03 -27.45 -35.04
C ILE A 499 -38.12 -26.73 -35.88
N SER A 500 -39.22 -27.46 -36.15
CA SER A 500 -40.36 -26.94 -36.88
C SER A 500 -41.44 -26.41 -35.90
N ASN A 501 -42.32 -25.47 -36.37
CA ASN A 501 -43.41 -24.90 -35.58
C ASN A 501 -44.37 -25.94 -34.98
N ASN A 502 -44.36 -27.18 -35.48
CA ASN A 502 -45.24 -28.28 -35.06
C ASN A 502 -44.56 -29.26 -34.09
N ASP A 503 -43.27 -29.05 -33.76
CA ASP A 503 -42.58 -29.95 -32.84
C ASP A 503 -43.05 -29.72 -31.41
N PRO A 504 -43.12 -30.79 -30.57
CA PRO A 504 -43.55 -30.68 -29.16
C PRO A 504 -42.59 -29.74 -28.39
N VAL A 505 -43.16 -28.89 -27.56
CA VAL A 505 -42.45 -27.92 -26.74
C VAL A 505 -42.04 -28.54 -25.39
N GLU A 506 -42.15 -29.86 -25.19
CA GLU A 506 -41.73 -30.56 -24.00
C GLU A 506 -40.21 -30.65 -23.92
N VAL A 507 -39.64 -30.42 -22.73
CA VAL A 507 -38.19 -30.35 -22.45
C VAL A 507 -37.45 -31.54 -23.04
N ASP A 508 -37.94 -32.76 -22.80
CA ASP A 508 -37.27 -34.00 -23.24
C ASP A 508 -37.23 -34.12 -24.78
N CYS A 509 -38.26 -33.59 -25.50
CA CYS A 509 -38.25 -33.54 -26.93
C CYS A 509 -37.29 -32.49 -27.47
N ILE A 510 -37.25 -31.31 -26.82
CA ILE A 510 -36.37 -30.19 -27.21
C ILE A 510 -34.91 -30.56 -27.01
N GLU A 511 -34.56 -31.18 -25.89
CA GLU A 511 -33.18 -31.51 -25.50
C GLU A 511 -32.66 -32.82 -26.11
N SER A 512 -33.43 -33.57 -26.89
CA SER A 512 -32.97 -34.82 -27.54
C SER A 512 -32.57 -34.61 -29.00
N GLY A 513 -31.67 -35.44 -29.50
CA GLY A 513 -31.29 -35.47 -30.90
C GLY A 513 -30.50 -34.25 -31.39
N LEU A 514 -29.77 -33.60 -30.52
CA LEU A 514 -28.93 -32.45 -30.83
C LEU A 514 -27.73 -32.78 -31.69
N ILE A 515 -27.18 -31.73 -32.32
CA ILE A 515 -25.92 -31.76 -33.12
C ILE A 515 -24.85 -31.12 -32.28
N PHE A 516 -23.81 -31.84 -31.94
CA PHE A 516 -22.65 -31.31 -31.24
C PHE A 516 -21.90 -30.31 -32.12
N ALA A 517 -21.68 -29.07 -31.65
CA ALA A 517 -21.01 -28.00 -32.36
C ALA A 517 -19.52 -27.91 -32.01
N GLY A 518 -19.17 -28.11 -30.74
CA GLY A 518 -17.81 -28.01 -30.27
C GLY A 518 -17.69 -27.75 -28.76
N LEU A 519 -16.46 -27.62 -28.31
CA LEU A 519 -16.08 -27.24 -26.95
C LEU A 519 -15.57 -25.81 -26.94
N THR A 520 -15.81 -25.10 -25.84
CA THR A 520 -15.26 -23.79 -25.55
C THR A 520 -14.52 -23.82 -24.22
N GLY A 521 -13.26 -23.38 -24.22
CA GLY A 521 -12.40 -23.33 -23.04
C GLY A 521 -12.13 -21.90 -22.64
N MET A 522 -12.41 -21.60 -21.40
CA MET A 522 -12.34 -20.27 -20.81
C MET A 522 -11.47 -20.30 -19.58
N MET A 523 -10.77 -19.21 -19.30
CA MET A 523 -10.04 -19.01 -18.07
C MET A 523 -10.04 -17.54 -17.68
N ASP A 524 -9.74 -17.28 -16.43
CA ASP A 524 -9.37 -15.93 -15.95
C ASP A 524 -7.86 -15.79 -16.17
N PRO A 525 -7.41 -14.98 -17.15
CA PRO A 525 -6.03 -14.94 -17.56
C PRO A 525 -5.15 -14.14 -16.58
N PRO A 526 -3.89 -14.49 -16.42
CA PRO A 526 -2.92 -13.68 -15.70
C PRO A 526 -2.83 -12.26 -16.27
N ARG A 527 -2.64 -11.28 -15.40
CA ARG A 527 -2.34 -9.90 -15.83
C ARG A 527 -0.98 -9.85 -16.52
N LYS A 528 -0.82 -9.02 -17.56
CA LYS A 528 0.39 -8.96 -18.42
C LYS A 528 1.67 -8.63 -17.65
N GLU A 529 1.59 -7.82 -16.61
CA GLU A 529 2.70 -7.32 -15.79
C GLU A 529 3.12 -8.29 -14.67
N VAL A 530 2.28 -9.24 -14.29
CA VAL A 530 2.52 -10.15 -13.17
C VAL A 530 3.72 -11.08 -13.37
N PRO A 531 3.95 -11.71 -14.53
CA PRO A 531 5.13 -12.55 -14.73
C PRO A 531 6.44 -11.82 -14.50
N GLU A 532 6.55 -10.56 -14.96
CA GLU A 532 7.74 -9.73 -14.73
C GLU A 532 7.87 -9.34 -13.25
N ALA A 533 6.75 -8.98 -12.59
CA ALA A 533 6.75 -8.65 -11.17
C ALA A 533 7.22 -9.84 -10.30
N ILE A 534 6.77 -11.06 -10.61
CA ILE A 534 7.22 -12.29 -9.92
C ILE A 534 8.70 -12.55 -10.18
N ARG A 535 9.18 -12.33 -11.41
CA ARG A 535 10.60 -12.45 -11.74
C ARG A 535 11.45 -11.47 -10.93
N VAL A 536 11.02 -10.21 -10.81
CA VAL A 536 11.69 -9.18 -10.01
C VAL A 536 11.68 -9.55 -8.52
N SER A 537 10.54 -10.01 -7.99
CA SER A 537 10.43 -10.48 -6.60
C SER A 537 11.42 -11.60 -6.31
N LYS A 538 11.51 -12.58 -7.19
CA LYS A 538 12.44 -13.71 -7.05
C LYS A 538 13.91 -13.25 -7.07
N MET A 539 14.28 -12.32 -7.96
CA MET A 539 15.62 -11.71 -7.96
C MET A 539 15.92 -10.94 -6.67
N ALA A 540 14.89 -10.32 -6.10
CA ALA A 540 14.97 -9.60 -4.83
C ALA A 540 15.02 -10.51 -3.59
N GLY A 541 15.03 -11.84 -3.79
CA GLY A 541 15.00 -12.82 -2.71
C GLY A 541 13.64 -12.93 -2.01
N ILE A 542 12.56 -12.52 -2.69
CA ILE A 542 11.19 -12.59 -2.18
C ILE A 542 10.50 -13.76 -2.86
N ARG A 543 9.93 -14.64 -2.06
CA ARG A 543 9.18 -15.80 -2.53
C ARG A 543 7.71 -15.41 -2.71
N THR A 544 7.09 -15.84 -3.81
CA THR A 544 5.65 -15.69 -4.03
C THR A 544 4.97 -17.03 -3.77
N VAL A 545 3.92 -17.02 -2.95
CA VAL A 545 3.07 -18.17 -2.61
C VAL A 545 1.66 -17.84 -3.07
N MET A 546 1.10 -18.68 -3.95
CA MET A 546 -0.26 -18.55 -4.42
C MET A 546 -1.22 -19.35 -3.53
N ILE A 547 -2.29 -18.70 -3.07
CA ILE A 547 -3.32 -19.29 -2.22
C ILE A 547 -4.67 -19.08 -2.89
N THR A 548 -5.38 -20.15 -3.25
CA THR A 548 -6.63 -20.04 -4.02
C THR A 548 -7.70 -21.05 -3.61
N GLY A 549 -8.97 -20.68 -3.80
CA GLY A 549 -10.12 -21.58 -3.70
C GLY A 549 -10.26 -22.52 -4.90
N ASP A 550 -9.50 -22.32 -5.98
CA ASP A 550 -9.58 -23.10 -7.22
C ASP A 550 -9.15 -24.55 -7.04
N HIS A 551 -9.54 -25.37 -8.04
CA HIS A 551 -9.10 -26.75 -8.13
C HIS A 551 -7.57 -26.86 -8.32
N ARG A 552 -6.96 -27.93 -7.80
CA ARG A 552 -5.52 -28.22 -7.83
C ARG A 552 -4.89 -28.07 -9.22
N LEU A 553 -5.55 -28.61 -10.26
CA LEU A 553 -5.03 -28.57 -11.63
C LEU A 553 -4.98 -27.14 -12.18
N THR A 554 -6.02 -26.37 -11.96
CA THR A 554 -6.09 -24.93 -12.34
C THR A 554 -5.01 -24.12 -11.64
N ALA A 555 -4.89 -24.29 -10.31
CA ALA A 555 -3.89 -23.61 -9.51
C ALA A 555 -2.46 -23.95 -9.95
N ARG A 556 -2.19 -25.24 -10.24
CA ARG A 556 -0.89 -25.71 -10.74
C ARG A 556 -0.55 -25.13 -12.11
N ALA A 557 -1.50 -25.11 -13.05
CA ALA A 557 -1.29 -24.60 -14.39
C ALA A 557 -0.97 -23.10 -14.39
N ILE A 558 -1.75 -22.30 -13.64
CA ILE A 558 -1.50 -20.86 -13.51
C ILE A 558 -0.19 -20.59 -12.77
N GLY A 559 0.12 -21.34 -11.69
CA GLY A 559 1.38 -21.24 -11.00
C GLY A 559 2.59 -21.49 -11.92
N LYS A 560 2.48 -22.50 -12.81
CA LYS A 560 3.49 -22.81 -13.82
C LYS A 560 3.64 -21.69 -14.85
N GLU A 561 2.52 -21.16 -15.36
CA GLU A 561 2.51 -20.04 -16.33
C GLU A 561 3.17 -18.79 -15.75
N LEU A 562 2.90 -18.49 -14.48
CA LEU A 562 3.46 -17.34 -13.78
C LEU A 562 4.88 -17.56 -13.24
N GLY A 563 5.43 -18.78 -13.34
CA GLY A 563 6.74 -19.12 -12.76
C GLY A 563 6.74 -19.17 -11.22
N ILE A 564 5.55 -19.33 -10.60
CA ILE A 564 5.39 -19.59 -9.18
C ILE A 564 5.65 -21.09 -8.94
N GLY A 565 6.90 -21.42 -8.70
CA GLY A 565 7.35 -22.70 -8.22
C GLY A 565 7.42 -23.86 -9.24
N ASN A 566 8.46 -24.68 -9.03
CA ASN A 566 8.48 -26.09 -9.45
C ASN A 566 8.00 -26.98 -8.29
N GLY A 567 7.27 -26.37 -7.32
CA GLY A 567 6.99 -26.95 -6.03
C GLY A 567 5.72 -27.77 -5.96
N GLU A 568 5.53 -28.37 -4.84
CA GLU A 568 4.36 -29.14 -4.47
C GLU A 568 3.11 -28.24 -4.38
N VAL A 569 1.97 -28.79 -4.79
CA VAL A 569 0.64 -28.17 -4.60
C VAL A 569 -0.08 -28.92 -3.49
N ILE A 570 -0.39 -28.24 -2.41
CA ILE A 570 -1.17 -28.81 -1.29
C ILE A 570 -2.62 -28.35 -1.39
N GLU A 571 -3.56 -29.30 -1.23
CA GLU A 571 -5.00 -29.00 -1.15
C GLU A 571 -5.46 -28.80 0.29
N GLY A 572 -6.56 -28.07 0.49
CA GLY A 572 -7.16 -27.82 1.81
C GLY A 572 -7.41 -29.09 2.62
N VAL A 573 -7.89 -30.17 1.98
CA VAL A 573 -8.10 -31.48 2.63
C VAL A 573 -6.79 -32.10 3.15
N GLN A 574 -5.66 -31.80 2.51
CA GLN A 574 -4.34 -32.24 3.00
C GLN A 574 -3.91 -31.39 4.19
N LEU A 575 -4.15 -30.07 4.12
CA LEU A 575 -3.88 -29.14 5.23
C LEU A 575 -4.67 -29.52 6.49
N ASP A 576 -5.93 -29.97 6.36
CA ASP A 576 -6.75 -30.42 7.48
C ASP A 576 -6.13 -31.60 8.24
N ARG A 577 -5.38 -32.45 7.53
CA ARG A 577 -4.72 -33.64 8.08
C ARG A 577 -3.32 -33.39 8.63
N MET A 578 -2.70 -32.26 8.26
CA MET A 578 -1.36 -31.87 8.70
C MET A 578 -1.41 -31.23 10.08
N SER A 579 -0.54 -31.63 10.97
CA SER A 579 -0.31 -30.90 12.22
C SER A 579 0.36 -29.54 11.92
N SER A 580 0.30 -28.62 12.88
CA SER A 580 1.00 -27.32 12.74
C SER A 580 2.52 -27.48 12.65
N GLU A 581 3.09 -28.54 13.24
CA GLU A 581 4.50 -28.87 13.15
C GLU A 581 4.86 -29.39 11.76
N ASP A 582 4.09 -30.33 11.20
CA ASP A 582 4.31 -30.86 9.86
C ASP A 582 4.20 -29.77 8.81
N LEU A 583 3.20 -28.88 8.93
CA LEU A 583 3.05 -27.75 8.01
C LEU A 583 4.28 -26.82 8.08
N ARG A 584 4.76 -26.53 9.30
CA ARG A 584 5.93 -25.67 9.49
C ARG A 584 7.21 -26.26 8.86
N GLU A 585 7.40 -27.58 8.93
CA GLU A 585 8.56 -28.23 8.34
C GLU A 585 8.56 -28.16 6.81
N HIS A 586 7.41 -28.30 6.17
CA HIS A 586 7.27 -28.41 4.71
C HIS A 586 6.90 -27.08 4.02
N ILE A 587 6.57 -26.02 4.78
CA ILE A 587 6.03 -24.77 4.22
C ILE A 587 6.98 -24.10 3.24
N ASP A 588 8.29 -24.26 3.38
CA ASP A 588 9.29 -23.65 2.51
C ASP A 588 9.34 -24.28 1.10
N ASP A 589 8.88 -25.52 0.96
CA ASP A 589 8.88 -26.25 -0.31
C ASP A 589 7.59 -26.02 -1.11
N VAL A 590 6.52 -25.52 -0.48
CA VAL A 590 5.19 -25.35 -1.08
C VAL A 590 5.00 -23.94 -1.62
N SER A 591 4.71 -23.82 -2.90
CA SER A 591 4.47 -22.53 -3.55
C SER A 591 3.01 -22.29 -3.95
N VAL A 592 2.15 -23.32 -3.89
CA VAL A 592 0.75 -23.25 -4.30
C VAL A 592 -0.13 -24.02 -3.33
N PHE A 593 -1.16 -23.34 -2.83
CA PHE A 593 -2.22 -23.93 -1.99
C PHE A 593 -3.56 -23.80 -2.72
N ALA A 594 -4.26 -24.93 -2.91
CA ALA A 594 -5.51 -25.03 -3.67
C ALA A 594 -6.69 -25.43 -2.78
N ARG A 595 -7.93 -25.04 -3.11
CA ARG A 595 -9.15 -25.33 -2.34
C ARG A 595 -9.02 -24.99 -0.86
N VAL A 596 -8.45 -23.84 -0.56
CA VAL A 596 -8.24 -23.38 0.82
C VAL A 596 -9.43 -22.60 1.35
N THR A 597 -9.65 -22.70 2.67
CA THR A 597 -10.61 -21.91 3.43
C THR A 597 -9.94 -20.72 4.08
N ALA A 598 -10.70 -19.81 4.70
CA ALA A 598 -10.19 -18.70 5.49
C ALA A 598 -9.25 -19.16 6.63
N GLU A 599 -9.62 -20.23 7.34
CA GLU A 599 -8.80 -20.81 8.42
C GLU A 599 -7.46 -21.34 7.91
N HIS A 600 -7.46 -21.99 6.75
CA HIS A 600 -6.21 -22.45 6.10
C HIS A 600 -5.29 -21.28 5.78
N LYS A 601 -5.82 -20.13 5.30
CA LYS A 601 -5.02 -18.93 5.01
C LYS A 601 -4.29 -18.45 6.26
N VAL A 602 -4.93 -18.40 7.40
CA VAL A 602 -4.31 -18.03 8.70
C VAL A 602 -3.21 -19.02 9.08
N ARG A 603 -3.47 -20.33 9.03
CA ARG A 603 -2.49 -21.38 9.35
C ARG A 603 -1.23 -21.31 8.47
N ILE A 604 -1.39 -21.03 7.18
CA ILE A 604 -0.27 -20.86 6.23
C ILE A 604 0.59 -19.64 6.63
N VAL A 605 -0.05 -18.50 6.90
CA VAL A 605 0.64 -17.28 7.34
C VAL A 605 1.41 -17.52 8.64
N GLU A 606 0.77 -18.11 9.65
CA GLU A 606 1.40 -18.42 10.93
C GLU A 606 2.60 -19.39 10.80
N ALA A 607 2.49 -20.40 9.95
CA ALA A 607 3.56 -21.36 9.69
C ALA A 607 4.78 -20.67 9.05
N LEU A 608 4.57 -19.77 8.08
CA LEU A 608 5.63 -18.99 7.46
C LEU A 608 6.30 -18.04 8.47
N LYS A 609 5.52 -17.33 9.29
CA LYS A 609 6.05 -16.46 10.35
C LYS A 609 6.85 -17.24 11.39
N ALA A 610 6.40 -18.42 11.75
CA ALA A 610 7.11 -19.30 12.70
C ALA A 610 8.47 -19.79 12.15
N ARG A 611 8.65 -19.82 10.82
CA ARG A 611 9.94 -20.07 10.15
C ARG A 611 10.84 -18.83 10.07
N GLY A 612 10.34 -17.68 10.53
CA GLY A 612 11.07 -16.42 10.54
C GLY A 612 10.91 -15.59 9.26
N HIS A 613 9.94 -15.92 8.41
CA HIS A 613 9.61 -15.09 7.26
C HIS A 613 8.84 -13.84 7.67
N ILE A 614 9.03 -12.77 6.90
CA ILE A 614 8.20 -11.57 6.94
C ILE A 614 7.17 -11.70 5.81
N VAL A 615 5.92 -11.86 6.20
CA VAL A 615 4.84 -12.24 5.31
C VAL A 615 3.97 -11.04 4.95
N ALA A 616 3.87 -10.74 3.65
CA ALA A 616 2.82 -9.91 3.09
C ALA A 616 1.69 -10.82 2.60
N MET A 617 0.44 -10.56 3.04
CA MET A 617 -0.75 -11.33 2.63
C MET A 617 -1.71 -10.44 1.88
N THR A 618 -2.20 -10.88 0.70
CA THR A 618 -3.24 -10.16 -0.05
C THR A 618 -4.61 -10.78 0.14
N GLY A 619 -5.66 -9.96 0.08
CA GLY A 619 -7.03 -10.42 0.11
C GLY A 619 -8.02 -9.35 -0.35
N ASP A 620 -9.22 -9.78 -0.78
CA ASP A 620 -10.30 -8.92 -1.23
C ASP A 620 -11.64 -9.20 -0.53
N GLY A 621 -11.85 -10.43 -0.02
CA GLY A 621 -13.08 -10.86 0.63
C GLY A 621 -13.06 -10.76 2.16
N VAL A 622 -14.22 -10.70 2.77
CA VAL A 622 -14.39 -10.73 4.25
C VAL A 622 -13.66 -11.92 4.88
N ASN A 623 -13.61 -13.04 4.17
CA ASN A 623 -12.92 -14.26 4.60
C ASN A 623 -11.39 -14.13 4.69
N ASP A 624 -10.82 -13.08 4.09
CA ASP A 624 -9.37 -12.84 4.11
C ASP A 624 -8.92 -11.98 5.29
N ALA A 625 -9.81 -11.21 5.89
CA ALA A 625 -9.50 -10.28 6.96
C ALA A 625 -8.72 -10.91 8.13
N PRO A 626 -9.03 -12.14 8.61
CA PRO A 626 -8.23 -12.80 9.64
C PRO A 626 -6.79 -13.08 9.20
N ALA A 627 -6.58 -13.50 7.96
CA ALA A 627 -5.25 -13.78 7.41
C ALA A 627 -4.44 -12.50 7.17
N LEU A 628 -5.10 -11.41 6.72
CA LEU A 628 -4.50 -10.07 6.59
C LEU A 628 -3.99 -9.57 7.94
N THR A 629 -4.82 -9.69 8.98
CA THR A 629 -4.44 -9.28 10.35
C THR A 629 -3.33 -10.16 10.95
N ALA A 630 -3.28 -11.45 10.62
CA ALA A 630 -2.26 -12.37 11.10
C ALA A 630 -0.89 -12.17 10.41
N ALA A 631 -0.87 -11.61 9.21
CA ALA A 631 0.35 -11.33 8.45
C ALA A 631 1.20 -10.23 9.13
N ASP A 632 2.45 -10.07 8.69
CA ASP A 632 3.26 -8.91 9.09
C ASP A 632 2.85 -7.67 8.30
N ILE A 633 2.25 -7.85 7.11
CA ILE A 633 1.66 -6.81 6.30
C ILE A 633 0.41 -7.36 5.62
N GLY A 634 -0.75 -6.85 6.00
CA GLY A 634 -2.00 -7.06 5.30
C GLY A 634 -2.13 -6.12 4.09
N VAL A 635 -2.50 -6.64 2.94
CA VAL A 635 -2.66 -5.90 1.69
C VAL A 635 -4.06 -6.13 1.14
N ALA A 636 -4.90 -5.11 1.14
CA ALA A 636 -6.24 -5.19 0.56
C ALA A 636 -6.28 -4.68 -0.88
N MET A 637 -7.18 -5.25 -1.68
CA MET A 637 -7.52 -4.71 -3.00
C MET A 637 -8.40 -3.46 -2.84
N GLY A 638 -8.17 -2.46 -3.68
CA GLY A 638 -8.85 -1.16 -3.58
C GLY A 638 -10.19 -1.12 -4.27
N ARG A 639 -10.31 -1.81 -5.41
CA ARG A 639 -11.55 -1.86 -6.23
C ARG A 639 -12.44 -3.02 -5.84
N THR A 640 -11.88 -4.22 -5.77
CA THR A 640 -12.62 -5.46 -5.45
C THR A 640 -12.69 -5.73 -3.96
N GLY A 641 -11.78 -5.13 -3.16
CA GLY A 641 -11.71 -5.36 -1.72
C GLY A 641 -12.88 -4.74 -0.96
N THR A 642 -13.46 -5.54 -0.06
CA THR A 642 -14.50 -5.06 0.86
C THR A 642 -13.92 -4.07 1.87
N GLU A 643 -14.75 -3.21 2.45
CA GLU A 643 -14.30 -2.25 3.48
C GLU A 643 -13.69 -2.95 4.69
N VAL A 644 -14.16 -4.15 5.01
CA VAL A 644 -13.60 -5.01 6.07
C VAL A 644 -12.14 -5.38 5.79
N THR A 645 -11.85 -5.83 4.57
CA THR A 645 -10.47 -6.17 4.17
C THR A 645 -9.58 -4.95 4.12
N LYS A 646 -10.09 -3.83 3.60
CA LYS A 646 -9.37 -2.55 3.60
C LYS A 646 -9.03 -2.11 5.02
N GLU A 647 -9.96 -2.27 5.97
CA GLU A 647 -9.73 -1.90 7.37
C GLU A 647 -8.75 -2.83 8.10
N ALA A 648 -8.84 -4.14 7.85
CA ALA A 648 -7.93 -5.15 8.40
C ALA A 648 -6.51 -5.03 7.84
N SER A 649 -6.32 -4.29 6.72
CA SER A 649 -5.05 -4.18 6.02
C SER A 649 -4.19 -3.01 6.49
N ASP A 650 -2.89 -3.11 6.24
CA ASP A 650 -1.89 -2.08 6.45
C ASP A 650 -1.65 -1.25 5.18
N MET A 651 -1.97 -1.83 4.03
CA MET A 651 -1.82 -1.22 2.71
C MET A 651 -3.01 -1.56 1.81
N VAL A 652 -3.44 -0.60 0.99
CA VAL A 652 -4.49 -0.78 -0.03
C VAL A 652 -3.88 -0.55 -1.41
N ILE A 653 -4.14 -1.47 -2.34
CA ILE A 653 -3.69 -1.40 -3.74
C ILE A 653 -4.84 -0.86 -4.60
N ALA A 654 -4.77 0.43 -4.99
CA ALA A 654 -5.86 1.12 -5.68
C ALA A 654 -6.19 0.57 -7.09
N ASP A 655 -5.28 -0.18 -7.70
CA ASP A 655 -5.42 -0.77 -9.05
C ASP A 655 -5.60 -2.30 -9.04
N ASP A 656 -5.67 -2.92 -7.86
CA ASP A 656 -5.78 -4.36 -7.64
C ASP A 656 -4.68 -5.19 -8.34
N ASN A 657 -3.49 -4.62 -8.50
CA ASN A 657 -2.43 -5.21 -9.28
C ASN A 657 -1.26 -5.71 -8.41
N PHE A 658 -0.92 -7.00 -8.52
CA PHE A 658 0.23 -7.58 -7.83
C PHE A 658 1.55 -6.84 -8.07
N ALA A 659 1.77 -6.30 -9.28
CA ALA A 659 2.98 -5.54 -9.62
C ALA A 659 3.15 -4.29 -8.76
N THR A 660 2.04 -3.70 -8.32
CA THR A 660 2.03 -2.55 -7.40
C THR A 660 2.57 -2.93 -6.02
N ILE A 661 2.32 -4.16 -5.54
CA ILE A 661 2.88 -4.67 -4.28
C ILE A 661 4.41 -4.73 -4.38
N VAL A 662 4.93 -5.25 -5.47
CA VAL A 662 6.39 -5.35 -5.71
C VAL A 662 7.02 -3.96 -5.79
N SER A 663 6.36 -3.00 -6.45
CA SER A 663 6.78 -1.61 -6.50
C SER A 663 6.76 -0.93 -5.12
N ALA A 664 5.78 -1.26 -4.29
CA ALA A 664 5.70 -0.76 -2.92
C ALA A 664 6.83 -1.32 -2.04
N ILE A 665 7.20 -2.59 -2.21
CA ILE A 665 8.36 -3.19 -1.52
C ILE A 665 9.66 -2.49 -1.96
N GLU A 666 9.83 -2.20 -3.24
CA GLU A 666 10.96 -1.43 -3.76
C GLU A 666 11.06 -0.06 -3.07
N GLU A 667 9.94 0.66 -2.98
CA GLU A 667 9.89 1.95 -2.29
C GLU A 667 10.16 1.83 -0.78
N GLY A 668 9.64 0.80 -0.12
CA GLY A 668 9.94 0.52 1.28
C GLY A 668 11.44 0.30 1.53
N ARG A 669 12.12 -0.45 0.66
CA ARG A 669 13.57 -0.64 0.68
C ARG A 669 14.32 0.68 0.45
N ARG A 670 13.86 1.51 -0.50
CA ARG A 670 14.43 2.84 -0.78
C ARG A 670 14.35 3.76 0.43
N ILE A 671 13.18 3.83 1.05
CA ILE A 671 12.95 4.66 2.24
C ILE A 671 13.93 4.26 3.35
N PHE A 672 14.03 2.97 3.63
CA PHE A 672 14.93 2.47 4.66
C PHE A 672 16.42 2.74 4.34
N ASP A 673 16.84 2.53 3.09
CA ASP A 673 18.21 2.86 2.65
C ASP A 673 18.50 4.35 2.82
N ASN A 674 17.57 5.24 2.51
CA ASN A 674 17.73 6.67 2.69
C ASN A 674 17.82 7.07 4.16
N ILE A 675 17.04 6.43 5.03
CA ILE A 675 17.15 6.62 6.48
C ILE A 675 18.54 6.17 6.98
N ARG A 676 19.07 5.04 6.51
CA ARG A 676 20.44 4.58 6.86
C ARG A 676 21.51 5.58 6.40
N LYS A 677 21.40 6.11 5.17
CA LYS A 677 22.33 7.12 4.64
C LYS A 677 22.30 8.39 5.46
N GLY A 678 21.10 8.93 5.72
CA GLY A 678 20.91 10.10 6.57
C GLY A 678 21.43 9.90 8.00
N THR A 679 21.15 8.75 8.60
CA THR A 679 21.65 8.40 9.95
C THR A 679 23.19 8.34 9.99
N SER A 680 23.83 7.68 9.02
CA SER A 680 25.30 7.59 8.96
C SER A 680 25.93 8.96 8.75
N TYR A 681 25.33 9.79 7.88
CA TYR A 681 25.77 11.16 7.63
C TYR A 681 25.74 12.01 8.92
N LEU A 682 24.58 12.10 9.57
CA LEU A 682 24.41 12.89 10.80
C LEU A 682 25.32 12.42 11.93
N LEU A 683 25.37 11.10 12.17
CA LEU A 683 26.23 10.54 13.21
C LEU A 683 27.73 10.80 12.95
N SER A 684 28.17 10.74 11.69
CA SER A 684 29.59 10.98 11.38
C SER A 684 30.00 12.43 11.63
N VAL A 685 29.11 13.39 11.34
CA VAL A 685 29.36 14.81 11.63
C VAL A 685 29.33 15.07 13.12
N SER A 686 28.33 14.62 13.84
CA SER A 686 28.24 14.80 15.31
C SER A 686 29.44 14.16 16.04
N PHE A 687 29.87 12.97 15.64
CA PHE A 687 31.09 12.35 16.23
C PHE A 687 32.36 13.12 15.85
N ALA A 688 32.44 13.67 14.65
CA ALA A 688 33.57 14.47 14.23
C ALA A 688 33.66 15.78 15.01
N GLU A 689 32.59 16.48 15.22
CA GLU A 689 32.51 17.71 16.04
C GLU A 689 32.95 17.45 17.48
N LEU A 690 32.33 16.43 18.10
CA LEU A 690 32.64 16.02 19.45
C LEU A 690 34.13 15.67 19.65
N ALA A 691 34.66 14.85 18.73
CA ALA A 691 36.07 14.40 18.79
C ALA A 691 37.07 15.53 18.46
N THR A 692 36.72 16.44 17.53
CA THR A 692 37.56 17.60 17.19
C THR A 692 37.81 18.47 18.42
N ILE A 693 36.76 18.80 19.15
CA ILE A 693 36.84 19.63 20.37
C ILE A 693 37.60 18.86 21.49
N PHE A 694 37.23 17.59 21.69
CA PHE A 694 37.85 16.75 22.69
C PHE A 694 39.37 16.64 22.50
N PHE A 695 39.83 16.29 21.29
CA PHE A 695 41.26 16.13 21.00
C PHE A 695 41.99 17.46 21.00
N ALA A 696 41.42 18.55 20.55
CA ALA A 696 42.04 19.87 20.66
C ALA A 696 42.31 20.22 22.13
N VAL A 697 41.32 20.08 23.00
CA VAL A 697 41.46 20.34 24.42
C VAL A 697 42.42 19.33 25.07
N ALA A 698 42.34 18.02 24.75
CA ALA A 698 43.22 17.01 25.29
C ALA A 698 44.72 17.24 24.93
N LEU A 699 44.99 17.74 23.75
CA LEU A 699 46.34 18.08 23.26
C LEU A 699 46.80 19.45 23.75
N GLY A 700 46.03 20.25 24.43
CA GLY A 700 46.35 21.52 25.00
C GLY A 700 46.19 22.74 24.11
N PHE A 701 45.51 22.58 23.00
CA PHE A 701 45.13 23.69 22.11
C PHE A 701 43.92 24.43 22.63
N PRO A 702 43.77 25.72 22.27
CA PRO A 702 42.50 26.44 22.48
C PRO A 702 41.35 25.78 21.73
N LEU A 703 40.09 26.13 22.11
CA LEU A 703 38.90 25.61 21.44
C LEU A 703 38.93 25.93 19.95
N PRO A 704 38.80 24.91 19.05
CA PRO A 704 38.86 25.13 17.61
C PRO A 704 37.57 25.72 17.03
N LEU A 705 36.46 25.58 17.76
CA LEU A 705 35.12 26.04 17.33
C LEU A 705 34.39 26.71 18.50
N LEU A 706 33.63 27.73 18.23
CA LEU A 706 32.70 28.36 19.15
C LEU A 706 31.31 27.68 19.12
N ALA A 707 30.57 27.79 20.21
CA ALA A 707 29.20 27.25 20.32
C ALA A 707 28.28 27.73 19.16
N ALA A 708 28.35 29.02 18.81
CA ALA A 708 27.61 29.60 17.70
C ALA A 708 27.96 28.97 16.35
N GLN A 709 29.25 28.73 16.09
CA GLN A 709 29.75 28.11 14.86
C GLN A 709 29.26 26.65 14.72
N ILE A 710 29.30 25.87 15.79
CA ILE A 710 28.81 24.50 15.84
C ILE A 710 27.32 24.44 15.55
N LEU A 711 26.56 25.28 16.26
CA LEU A 711 25.10 25.37 16.03
C LEU A 711 24.74 25.76 14.60
N TRP A 712 25.50 26.64 13.98
CA TRP A 712 25.28 27.00 12.57
C TRP A 712 25.52 25.83 11.64
N ILE A 713 26.54 25.03 11.88
CA ILE A 713 26.80 23.82 11.10
C ILE A 713 25.64 22.84 11.28
N ASN A 714 25.24 22.52 12.50
CA ASN A 714 24.22 21.52 12.78
C ASN A 714 22.83 21.93 12.24
N VAL A 715 22.42 23.17 12.46
CA VAL A 715 21.06 23.63 12.14
C VAL A 715 20.93 24.13 10.70
N VAL A 716 22.01 24.63 10.09
CA VAL A 716 21.91 25.24 8.76
C VAL A 716 22.72 24.45 7.73
N ALA A 717 24.00 24.14 8.00
CA ALA A 717 24.83 23.52 6.99
C ALA A 717 24.58 22.00 6.84
N GLU A 718 24.21 21.30 7.90
CA GLU A 718 23.97 19.86 7.92
C GLU A 718 22.55 19.48 7.46
N GLU A 719 21.55 20.27 7.83
CA GLU A 719 20.15 19.91 7.59
C GLU A 719 19.73 19.91 6.12
N PHE A 720 20.16 20.90 5.34
CA PHE A 720 19.78 20.98 3.93
C PHE A 720 20.25 19.77 3.11
N PRO A 721 21.50 19.29 3.23
CA PRO A 721 21.92 18.03 2.59
C PRO A 721 21.22 16.80 3.14
N ALA A 722 20.92 16.77 4.45
CA ALA A 722 20.22 15.66 5.09
C ALA A 722 18.81 15.46 4.50
N ILE A 723 18.07 16.55 4.24
CA ILE A 723 16.79 16.51 3.49
C ILE A 723 16.99 15.91 2.10
N GLY A 724 18.06 16.30 1.41
CA GLY A 724 18.40 15.74 0.11
C GLY A 724 18.65 14.23 0.14
N LEU A 725 19.34 13.74 1.16
CA LEU A 725 19.60 12.30 1.36
C LEU A 725 18.31 11.52 1.68
N ALA A 726 17.39 12.10 2.45
CA ALA A 726 16.09 11.50 2.70
C ALA A 726 15.27 11.26 1.42
N LEU A 727 15.53 12.06 0.38
CA LEU A 727 14.86 12.03 -0.92
C LEU A 727 15.71 11.39 -2.04
N GLU A 728 16.80 10.69 -1.70
CA GLU A 728 17.66 10.04 -2.71
C GLU A 728 16.84 9.06 -3.56
N PRO A 729 16.94 9.13 -4.89
CA PRO A 729 16.28 8.17 -5.79
C PRO A 729 16.72 6.71 -5.54
N SER A 730 15.90 5.75 -5.96
CA SER A 730 16.26 4.34 -5.87
C SER A 730 17.48 4.02 -6.75
N HIS A 731 18.36 3.16 -6.23
CA HIS A 731 19.45 2.61 -7.02
C HIS A 731 18.99 1.38 -7.78
N SER A 732 19.53 1.16 -8.98
CA SER A 732 19.14 0.05 -9.88
C SER A 732 19.38 -1.37 -9.32
N ASP A 733 20.10 -1.49 -8.21
CA ASP A 733 20.42 -2.75 -7.55
C ASP A 733 19.52 -3.09 -6.34
N ILE A 734 18.61 -2.20 -5.93
CA ILE A 734 17.82 -2.36 -4.71
C ILE A 734 16.96 -3.62 -4.71
N MET A 735 16.45 -4.01 -5.89
CA MET A 735 15.68 -5.23 -6.10
C MET A 735 16.55 -6.43 -6.54
N LYS A 736 17.87 -6.31 -6.45
CA LYS A 736 18.84 -7.42 -6.61
C LYS A 736 19.39 -7.90 -5.29
N ARG A 737 19.10 -7.19 -4.21
CA ARG A 737 19.55 -7.51 -2.84
C ARG A 737 18.53 -8.40 -2.14
N LYS A 738 19.01 -9.32 -1.29
CA LYS A 738 18.15 -10.09 -0.41
C LYS A 738 17.44 -9.18 0.61
N PRO A 739 16.25 -9.57 1.11
CA PRO A 739 15.58 -8.85 2.17
C PRO A 739 16.47 -8.72 3.41
N ARG A 740 16.30 -7.62 4.12
CA ARG A 740 17.01 -7.34 5.37
C ARG A 740 16.43 -8.16 6.53
N ASP A 741 17.27 -8.53 7.50
CA ASP A 741 16.79 -9.04 8.78
C ASP A 741 16.16 -7.89 9.60
N PRO A 742 14.88 -7.95 9.99
CA PRO A 742 14.22 -6.93 10.81
C PRO A 742 14.84 -6.75 12.19
N LYS A 743 15.56 -7.77 12.69
CA LYS A 743 16.25 -7.75 14.00
C LYS A 743 17.58 -7.03 13.95
N GLU A 744 18.07 -6.68 12.75
CA GLU A 744 19.34 -5.95 12.61
C GLU A 744 19.28 -4.61 13.36
N SER A 745 20.33 -4.34 14.13
CA SER A 745 20.45 -3.07 14.86
C SER A 745 20.63 -1.90 13.90
N MET A 746 20.10 -0.74 14.30
CA MET A 746 20.28 0.50 13.56
C MET A 746 21.07 1.50 14.42
N PRO A 747 22.26 1.94 14.00
CA PRO A 747 23.04 1.44 12.87
C PRO A 747 23.63 0.04 13.09
N SER A 748 23.81 -0.69 11.99
CA SER A 748 24.49 -1.99 12.03
C SER A 748 25.97 -1.83 12.31
N ARG A 749 26.63 -2.91 12.77
CA ARG A 749 28.10 -2.86 13.07
C ARG A 749 28.93 -2.38 11.88
N PRO A 750 28.75 -2.87 10.64
CA PRO A 750 29.51 -2.36 9.50
C PRO A 750 29.24 -0.87 9.24
N LEU A 751 27.98 -0.43 9.37
CA LEU A 751 27.62 0.97 9.19
C LEU A 751 28.26 1.86 10.25
N MET A 752 28.31 1.41 11.50
CA MET A 752 28.97 2.15 12.58
C MET A 752 30.47 2.29 12.34
N ILE A 753 31.15 1.22 11.89
CA ILE A 753 32.59 1.27 11.56
C ILE A 753 32.84 2.27 10.43
N TYR A 754 31.99 2.24 9.39
CA TYR A 754 32.08 3.20 8.28
C TYR A 754 31.86 4.65 8.78
N THR A 755 30.85 4.88 9.59
CA THR A 755 30.53 6.19 10.19
C THR A 755 31.69 6.73 11.03
N LEU A 756 32.30 5.90 11.88
CA LEU A 756 33.44 6.28 12.69
C LEU A 756 34.70 6.51 11.86
N GLY A 757 34.89 5.77 10.78
CA GLY A 757 36.00 6.01 9.83
C GLY A 757 35.91 7.37 9.15
N ILE A 758 34.70 7.75 8.70
CA ILE A 758 34.47 9.10 8.15
C ILE A 758 34.69 10.17 9.21
N ALA A 759 34.14 9.99 10.41
CA ALA A 759 34.32 10.91 11.52
C ALA A 759 35.83 11.14 11.82
N ALA A 760 36.60 10.06 11.88
CA ALA A 760 38.05 10.14 12.09
C ALA A 760 38.78 10.95 10.98
N ALA A 761 38.39 10.76 9.73
CA ALA A 761 38.96 11.53 8.61
C ALA A 761 38.61 13.02 8.71
N ILE A 762 37.36 13.37 9.05
CA ILE A 762 36.93 14.75 9.28
C ILE A 762 37.71 15.38 10.44
N VAL A 763 37.84 14.65 11.57
CA VAL A 763 38.64 15.11 12.73
C VAL A 763 40.08 15.40 12.34
N ALA A 764 40.73 14.45 11.66
CA ALA A 764 42.13 14.62 11.25
C ALA A 764 42.33 15.83 10.32
N GLY A 765 41.43 16.01 9.34
CA GLY A 765 41.45 17.16 8.44
C GLY A 765 41.20 18.47 9.17
N THR A 766 40.14 18.56 9.96
CA THR A 766 39.77 19.80 10.68
C THR A 766 40.80 20.22 11.69
N LEU A 767 41.29 19.28 12.54
CA LEU A 767 42.35 19.56 13.51
C LEU A 767 43.69 19.88 12.81
N GLY A 768 44.01 19.17 11.74
CA GLY A 768 45.21 19.41 10.97
C GLY A 768 45.25 20.86 10.42
N MET A 769 44.20 21.29 9.76
CA MET A 769 44.05 22.65 9.26
C MET A 769 44.08 23.68 10.40
N TYR A 770 43.38 23.42 11.50
CA TYR A 770 43.38 24.29 12.67
C TYR A 770 44.75 24.48 13.25
N ILE A 771 45.51 23.42 13.50
CA ILE A 771 46.87 23.43 14.11
C ILE A 771 47.86 24.11 13.15
N ILE A 772 47.86 23.78 11.87
CA ILE A 772 48.73 24.39 10.86
C ILE A 772 48.48 25.91 10.80
N THR A 773 47.21 26.31 10.81
CA THR A 773 46.87 27.74 10.76
C THR A 773 47.27 28.46 12.04
N LEU A 774 47.03 27.83 13.21
CA LEU A 774 47.45 28.41 14.51
C LEU A 774 48.93 28.61 14.65
N GLN A 775 49.75 27.72 14.03
CA GLN A 775 51.20 27.83 14.02
C GLN A 775 51.70 28.94 13.08
N SER A 776 50.99 29.16 11.99
CA SER A 776 51.37 30.17 10.96
C SER A 776 50.77 31.54 11.20
N ASN A 777 49.64 31.64 11.90
CA ASN A 777 48.98 32.90 12.22
C ASN A 777 48.52 32.93 13.68
N PRO A 778 48.97 33.87 14.49
CA PRO A 778 48.65 33.95 15.93
C PRO A 778 47.18 34.41 16.20
N ASP A 779 46.44 34.84 15.20
CA ASP A 779 45.02 35.21 15.35
C ASP A 779 44.15 33.95 15.54
N LEU A 780 43.73 33.72 16.77
CA LEU A 780 42.88 32.57 17.14
C LEU A 780 41.54 32.58 16.41
N SER A 781 40.95 33.77 16.19
CA SER A 781 39.66 33.89 15.47
C SER A 781 39.83 33.49 14.00
N TYR A 782 40.99 33.75 13.41
CA TYR A 782 41.32 33.33 12.04
C TYR A 782 41.49 31.80 11.96
N ALA A 783 42.22 31.18 12.90
CA ALA A 783 42.39 29.74 12.94
C ALA A 783 41.02 28.99 13.19
N ARG A 784 40.17 29.56 14.06
CA ARG A 784 38.82 29.07 14.26
C ARG A 784 37.97 29.17 12.99
N THR A 785 38.14 30.25 12.21
CA THR A 785 37.40 30.40 10.95
C THR A 785 37.82 29.32 9.94
N VAL A 786 39.12 29.01 9.84
CA VAL A 786 39.60 27.92 8.98
C VAL A 786 39.03 26.57 9.44
N ALA A 787 39.04 26.28 10.74
CA ALA A 787 38.44 25.06 11.28
C ALA A 787 36.93 24.94 11.00
N PHE A 788 36.19 26.04 11.19
CA PHE A 788 34.77 26.13 10.91
C PHE A 788 34.45 25.86 9.42
N VAL A 789 35.14 26.54 8.52
CA VAL A 789 34.90 26.34 7.08
C VAL A 789 35.33 24.97 6.64
N GLY A 790 36.48 24.48 7.13
CA GLY A 790 36.97 23.13 6.84
C GLY A 790 35.98 22.05 7.26
N LEU A 791 35.47 22.11 8.50
CA LEU A 791 34.46 21.20 9.00
C LEU A 791 33.18 21.28 8.15
N GLY A 792 32.70 22.48 7.81
CA GLY A 792 31.53 22.67 6.99
C GLY A 792 31.69 22.08 5.58
N PHE A 793 32.87 22.23 4.96
CA PHE A 793 33.13 21.61 3.65
C PHE A 793 33.24 20.09 3.74
N PHE A 794 33.88 19.55 4.80
CA PHE A 794 33.86 18.10 5.04
C PHE A 794 32.44 17.57 5.22
N THR A 795 31.59 18.31 5.91
CA THR A 795 30.15 17.97 6.03
C THR A 795 29.47 17.89 4.68
N VAL A 796 29.71 18.85 3.79
CA VAL A 796 29.19 18.87 2.42
C VAL A 796 29.73 17.69 1.58
N TYR A 797 31.04 17.41 1.64
CA TYR A 797 31.64 16.27 0.94
C TYR A 797 31.09 14.94 1.47
N ASN A 798 30.91 14.82 2.79
CA ASN A 798 30.34 13.65 3.40
C ASN A 798 28.88 13.43 2.98
N ALA A 799 28.07 14.49 2.88
CA ALA A 799 26.70 14.40 2.37
C ALA A 799 26.65 13.84 0.95
N TYR A 800 27.53 14.34 0.07
CA TYR A 800 27.63 13.84 -1.30
C TYR A 800 28.12 12.40 -1.36
N SER A 801 29.09 12.01 -0.51
CA SER A 801 29.61 10.65 -0.41
C SER A 801 28.57 9.67 0.15
N SER A 802 27.69 10.13 1.03
CA SER A 802 26.62 9.34 1.65
C SER A 802 25.43 8.99 0.72
N ARG A 803 25.45 9.43 -0.55
CA ARG A 803 24.45 9.04 -1.56
C ARG A 803 24.37 7.52 -1.76
N SER A 804 25.49 6.82 -1.61
CA SER A 804 25.52 5.37 -1.60
C SER A 804 26.46 4.87 -0.51
N LEU A 805 26.02 3.82 0.21
CA LEU A 805 26.83 3.11 1.22
C LEU A 805 27.61 1.93 0.62
N GLN A 806 27.43 1.61 -0.66
CA GLN A 806 27.98 0.42 -1.32
C GLN A 806 28.75 0.74 -2.59
N GLU A 807 28.29 1.71 -3.38
CA GLU A 807 28.90 2.10 -4.65
C GLU A 807 29.69 3.41 -4.50
N SER A 808 30.79 3.51 -5.23
CA SER A 808 31.53 4.77 -5.31
C SER A 808 30.69 5.85 -6.00
N VAL A 809 30.61 7.03 -5.39
CA VAL A 809 29.88 8.19 -5.95
C VAL A 809 30.37 8.60 -7.33
N PHE A 810 31.60 8.27 -7.71
CA PHE A 810 32.16 8.52 -9.05
C PHE A 810 31.53 7.64 -10.15
N ARG A 811 30.83 6.57 -9.80
CA ARG A 811 30.09 5.71 -10.73
C ARG A 811 28.61 6.09 -10.85
N MET A 812 28.14 7.00 -10.02
CA MET A 812 26.77 7.47 -10.00
C MET A 812 26.58 8.70 -10.89
N ASN A 813 25.34 8.92 -11.33
CA ASN A 813 25.00 10.19 -12.00
C ASN A 813 25.17 11.35 -11.00
N PRO A 814 26.11 12.28 -11.25
CA PRO A 814 26.37 13.37 -10.32
C PRO A 814 25.18 14.31 -10.13
N LEU A 815 24.31 14.45 -11.12
CA LEU A 815 23.11 15.30 -11.08
C LEU A 815 21.82 14.51 -10.73
N GLY A 816 21.93 13.27 -10.34
CA GLY A 816 20.80 12.37 -10.10
C GLY A 816 19.87 12.81 -8.95
N ASN A 817 20.39 13.51 -7.95
CA ASN A 817 19.61 14.07 -6.84
C ASN A 817 19.71 15.59 -6.82
N LYS A 818 18.75 16.23 -7.48
CA LYS A 818 18.68 17.71 -7.55
C LYS A 818 18.43 18.35 -6.19
N THR A 819 17.66 17.70 -5.32
CA THR A 819 17.36 18.20 -3.96
C THR A 819 18.62 18.24 -3.11
N LEU A 820 19.43 17.19 -3.16
CA LEU A 820 20.72 17.16 -2.47
C LEU A 820 21.66 18.25 -2.98
N LEU A 821 21.77 18.42 -4.29
CA LEU A 821 22.62 19.46 -4.88
C LEU A 821 22.18 20.87 -4.48
N MET A 822 20.86 21.13 -4.43
CA MET A 822 20.32 22.39 -3.90
C MET A 822 20.66 22.56 -2.41
N GLY A 823 20.52 21.49 -1.63
CA GLY A 823 20.90 21.48 -0.22
C GLY A 823 22.38 21.79 0.00
N ILE A 824 23.26 21.14 -0.76
CA ILE A 824 24.71 21.39 -0.77
C ILE A 824 25.03 22.84 -1.12
N ALA A 825 24.41 23.37 -2.18
CA ALA A 825 24.62 24.75 -2.59
C ALA A 825 24.16 25.73 -1.50
N ALA A 826 23.00 25.49 -0.88
CA ALA A 826 22.50 26.30 0.24
C ALA A 826 23.46 26.26 1.44
N SER A 827 24.00 25.08 1.79
CA SER A 827 24.97 24.93 2.88
C SER A 827 26.28 25.68 2.60
N ILE A 828 26.81 25.58 1.39
CA ILE A 828 28.01 26.32 1.00
C ILE A 828 27.75 27.84 1.08
N LEU A 829 26.62 28.32 0.56
CA LEU A 829 26.27 29.73 0.64
C LEU A 829 26.10 30.18 2.11
N ALA A 830 25.52 29.36 2.97
CA ALA A 830 25.37 29.66 4.40
C ALA A 830 26.72 29.73 5.12
N ILE A 831 27.68 28.85 4.80
CA ILE A 831 29.04 28.90 5.35
C ILE A 831 29.75 30.15 4.87
N LEU A 832 29.67 30.46 3.58
CA LEU A 832 30.30 31.67 3.01
C LEU A 832 29.69 32.95 3.56
N ALA A 833 28.39 32.97 3.87
CA ALA A 833 27.73 34.10 4.48
C ALA A 833 28.32 34.44 5.85
N VAL A 834 28.63 33.44 6.69
CA VAL A 834 29.28 33.61 7.99
C VAL A 834 30.70 34.19 7.86
N VAL A 835 31.40 33.86 6.81
CA VAL A 835 32.81 34.28 6.60
C VAL A 835 32.91 35.70 6.00
N TYR A 836 31.95 36.11 5.15
CA TYR A 836 32.10 37.33 4.33
C TYR A 836 31.06 38.44 4.61
N ILE A 837 29.95 38.15 5.32
CA ILE A 837 28.97 39.17 5.70
C ILE A 837 29.41 39.82 7.02
N PRO A 838 29.66 41.15 7.10
CA PRO A 838 30.19 41.80 8.30
C PRO A 838 29.33 41.58 9.56
N PHE A 839 28.00 41.59 9.43
CA PHE A 839 27.08 41.30 10.54
C PHE A 839 27.23 39.87 11.09
N MET A 840 27.39 38.90 10.19
CA MET A 840 27.65 37.51 10.55
C MET A 840 29.02 37.32 11.16
N GLN A 841 30.05 37.98 10.63
CA GLN A 841 31.40 37.94 11.21
C GLN A 841 31.42 38.38 12.67
N PHE A 842 30.62 39.39 13.00
CA PHE A 842 30.50 39.88 14.39
C PHE A 842 29.83 38.81 15.28
N ILE A 843 28.79 38.15 14.82
CA ILE A 843 28.04 37.13 15.59
C ILE A 843 28.90 35.86 15.79
N PHE A 844 29.58 35.42 14.75
CA PHE A 844 30.29 34.13 14.74
C PHE A 844 31.81 34.26 14.99
N GLU A 845 32.30 35.48 15.28
CA GLU A 845 33.72 35.80 15.49
C GLU A 845 34.65 35.29 14.38
N THR A 846 34.21 35.44 13.11
CA THR A 846 34.90 34.92 11.95
C THR A 846 35.75 36.02 11.29
N ARG A 847 36.70 35.62 10.46
CA ARG A 847 37.57 36.48 9.70
C ARG A 847 37.53 36.08 8.22
N PRO A 848 37.63 37.04 7.27
CA PRO A 848 37.77 36.72 5.87
C PRO A 848 39.01 35.86 5.59
N LEU A 849 38.85 34.80 4.80
CA LEU A 849 39.91 33.85 4.50
C LEU A 849 40.77 34.33 3.32
N THR A 850 42.08 34.09 3.40
CA THR A 850 43.06 34.32 2.30
C THR A 850 42.96 33.18 1.25
N SER A 851 43.52 33.41 0.07
CA SER A 851 43.61 32.39 -0.98
C SER A 851 44.39 31.15 -0.53
N GLU A 852 45.42 31.32 0.28
CA GLU A 852 46.23 30.21 0.83
C GLU A 852 45.36 29.31 1.73
N SER A 853 44.53 29.90 2.59
CA SER A 853 43.64 29.12 3.45
C SER A 853 42.55 28.39 2.63
N TRP A 854 42.10 28.99 1.54
CA TRP A 854 41.20 28.30 0.63
C TRP A 854 41.84 27.08 -0.05
N ILE A 855 43.13 27.20 -0.46
CA ILE A 855 43.90 26.07 -1.01
C ILE A 855 44.04 24.94 0.05
N LEU A 856 44.21 25.30 1.33
CA LEU A 856 44.31 24.34 2.40
C LEU A 856 42.99 23.61 2.67
N ILE A 857 41.82 24.28 2.48
CA ILE A 857 40.48 23.74 2.74
C ILE A 857 39.98 22.89 1.57
N LEU A 858 40.23 23.29 0.32
CA LEU A 858 39.75 22.59 -0.89
C LEU A 858 40.73 21.49 -1.30
#